data_a35fb93afd70b39b2d497cc517c0c552
#
_entry.id   a35fb93afd70b39b2d497cc517c0c552
#
_cell.length_a   1.000
_cell.length_b   1.000
_cell.length_c   1.000
_cell.angle_alpha   90.00
_cell.angle_beta   90.00
_cell.angle_gamma   90.00
#
_symmetry.space_group_name_H-M   'P 1'
#
loop_
_entity.id
_entity.type
_entity.pdbx_description
1 polymer ?
#
loop_
_entity_poly.entity_id
_entity_poly.type
_entity_poly.pdbx_seq_one_letter_code
_entity_poly.pdbx_strand_id
1 'polypeptide(L)'
;MAPYMNHFKFLQTISFLYMLVVVNVIGSSLSHDEECSALFQFKQSIIHQDDVACAAYGSQVFHSWNNSFDCCSWEGVACSHDHDQYYVHVIGIDLSERSLCGHINSNSTLFNLVHLQRLNLSGNNFGDSQIPSEIGRLKQLRSLDLSYSGFSGQIPTEISQLIQLSSLDLSMSSLRLHNPSLKNLVQTLTGLEQLHLSGVDISSSVPHFLANFSSLRSIKLRNCFLQNEFPGAILELPKLQLLDLAYNTRLTGSFPEFHGNSLLEEVILFSTGFFGFIPESISHLKHLTVLSLSYCSFSGRIPRSLSNLTQLTILGLGDNKFTGSVPSLGSLLKLDVLVLNGNKFEKGRFPNWLGTLSKLSELYVSDTNTNSTEIPLFLSNLTKLNVLGMGENSLVGCLPSWLFNQTQLTSLSLQKNQLHGPIPNTFSSFKSLEYLALGKNNFSGRVELDMFLGLNKLQTLSLDYNMISLVVTNNYTNTSLPELVQLGLSSCNLKEFPSFLRFQNKLQVLILDDNKIDGLVPMWIWNNSRETLEGIYLSHNSITGFDQHPHLLPWTNLQVFFINNNQLRGQLPIPQQSIVIYSVAHNNLIGEIPAWICELKSLQLLDLSFNNMSGTLPSCLGILSNSLIALDLRQNNFQGKMLNAFLPGSQLKELDLSENRFSGQLPRSLMNCTNLEFLSLEDNSLHDVFPSWLGTLPRLQVLVLRSNKLHGPIDGSTAVSSRFPMLRIIDLSNNRFSGQLHHNYFTTWHAMSSGNLGVSSVMESNITSKHVLTNFTYSVTLIHKGVRTAYQHILTIDMSIDLSCNHFEGEIPESLQHLRGLQSLNLSNNHFTGRVLPSLWHLKNLEALDLSRNNLTGEIPQQLCNSVSFPSSMCHSTIYRGAYHKENSLIHLITTPTSGIPDCVDDLYPRNVRIIQRCQDFHQQAVCLNLFSQPKQLIGSSYSVELEVGWLLGLLSGTICIQRIVIRSQRVRTDG
;
A
#
# COMPACT_ATOMS: atom_id res chain seq x y z
N MET A 1 77.67 49.24 -0.69
CA MET A 1 76.57 49.49 -1.72
C MET A 1 75.94 48.27 -2.26
N ALA A 2 76.13 47.05 -1.75
CA ALA A 2 75.54 45.81 -2.27
C ALA A 2 74.21 45.34 -1.66
N PRO A 3 73.76 45.75 -0.46
CA PRO A 3 72.51 45.30 0.06
C PRO A 3 71.25 46.02 -0.46
N TYR A 4 71.37 47.24 -1.01
CA TYR A 4 70.19 48.00 -1.46
C TYR A 4 69.69 47.62 -2.86
N MET A 5 70.50 46.99 -3.69
CA MET A 5 70.11 46.56 -5.04
C MET A 5 69.26 45.29 -5.07
N ASN A 6 69.38 44.43 -4.03
CA ASN A 6 68.53 43.21 -3.94
C ASN A 6 67.14 43.53 -3.42
N HIS A 7 66.98 44.53 -2.58
CA HIS A 7 65.64 44.94 -2.12
C HIS A 7 64.81 45.63 -3.21
N PHE A 8 65.45 46.36 -4.13
CA PHE A 8 64.79 47.03 -5.22
C PHE A 8 64.34 46.01 -6.30
N LYS A 9 65.12 44.99 -6.59
CA LYS A 9 64.73 43.90 -7.48
C LYS A 9 63.63 43.02 -6.87
N PHE A 10 63.64 42.80 -5.56
CA PHE A 10 62.59 42.03 -4.88
C PHE A 10 61.25 42.78 -4.85
N LEU A 11 61.26 44.09 -4.63
CA LEU A 11 60.05 44.93 -4.73
C LEU A 11 59.53 45.06 -6.15
N GLN A 12 60.40 45.10 -7.19
CA GLN A 12 59.98 45.06 -8.58
C GLN A 12 59.37 43.73 -8.96
N THR A 13 59.93 42.59 -8.48
CA THR A 13 59.31 41.25 -8.73
C THR A 13 58.00 41.09 -7.99
N ILE A 14 57.86 41.58 -6.78
CA ILE A 14 56.57 41.57 -6.06
C ILE A 14 55.52 42.46 -6.76
N SER A 15 55.93 43.68 -7.19
CA SER A 15 55.08 44.58 -7.95
C SER A 15 54.66 43.98 -9.31
N PHE A 16 55.55 43.24 -9.98
CA PHE A 16 55.26 42.57 -11.22
C PHE A 16 54.35 41.32 -11.00
N LEU A 17 54.62 40.59 -9.91
CA LEU A 17 53.73 39.49 -9.50
C LEU A 17 52.35 40.02 -9.06
N TYR A 18 52.31 41.14 -8.34
CA TYR A 18 51.07 41.81 -7.95
C TYR A 18 50.30 42.34 -9.18
N MET A 19 51.02 42.96 -10.13
CA MET A 19 50.44 43.33 -11.44
C MET A 19 49.96 42.11 -12.22
N LEU A 20 50.71 41.01 -12.24
CA LEU A 20 50.30 39.74 -12.90
C LEU A 20 49.11 39.10 -12.18
N VAL A 21 49.04 39.17 -10.88
CA VAL A 21 47.90 38.69 -10.10
C VAL A 21 46.69 39.60 -10.28
N VAL A 22 46.89 40.93 -10.31
CA VAL A 22 45.81 41.90 -10.55
C VAL A 22 45.30 41.83 -11.97
N VAL A 23 46.16 41.59 -12.98
CA VAL A 23 45.72 41.38 -14.37
C VAL A 23 45.07 40.02 -14.58
N ASN A 24 45.39 38.97 -13.82
CA ASN A 24 44.69 37.70 -13.85
C ASN A 24 43.40 37.68 -13.00
N VAL A 25 43.21 38.66 -12.10
CA VAL A 25 41.99 38.83 -11.29
C VAL A 25 40.98 39.77 -11.97
N ILE A 26 41.46 40.70 -12.84
CA ILE A 26 40.57 41.43 -13.76
C ILE A 26 40.38 40.48 -14.95
N GLY A 27 39.48 39.53 -14.84
CA GLY A 27 39.02 38.74 -15.97
C GLY A 27 38.61 39.73 -17.06
N SER A 28 39.34 39.74 -18.21
CA SER A 28 38.98 40.56 -19.37
C SER A 28 37.53 40.16 -19.73
N SER A 29 36.57 41.07 -19.50
CA SER A 29 35.24 40.92 -20.06
C SER A 29 35.40 40.83 -21.58
N LEU A 30 34.73 39.86 -22.17
CA LEU A 30 34.68 39.71 -23.62
C LEU A 30 34.12 40.99 -24.23
N SER A 31 34.64 41.39 -25.39
CA SER A 31 34.00 42.42 -26.21
C SER A 31 32.68 41.85 -26.78
N HIS A 32 31.75 42.69 -27.21
CA HIS A 32 30.50 42.29 -27.81
C HIS A 32 30.66 41.27 -28.93
N ASP A 33 31.64 41.47 -29.84
CA ASP A 33 31.92 40.54 -30.95
C ASP A 33 32.41 39.16 -30.43
N GLU A 34 33.16 39.13 -29.33
CA GLU A 34 33.64 37.92 -28.71
C GLU A 34 32.49 37.17 -28.01
N GLU A 35 31.52 37.89 -27.38
CA GLU A 35 30.31 37.32 -26.83
C GLU A 35 29.44 36.70 -27.95
N CYS A 36 29.24 37.35 -29.06
CA CYS A 36 28.53 36.81 -30.22
C CYS A 36 29.22 35.56 -30.79
N SER A 37 30.56 35.58 -30.86
CA SER A 37 31.35 34.42 -31.26
C SER A 37 31.19 33.24 -30.28
N ALA A 38 31.15 33.51 -28.97
CA ALA A 38 30.97 32.51 -27.94
C ALA A 38 29.59 31.85 -28.04
N LEU A 39 28.52 32.64 -28.31
CA LEU A 39 27.17 32.11 -28.54
C LEU A 39 27.09 31.27 -29.82
N PHE A 40 27.77 31.66 -30.86
CA PHE A 40 27.81 30.89 -32.10
C PHE A 40 28.54 29.55 -31.92
N GLN A 41 29.62 29.51 -31.17
CA GLN A 41 30.34 28.28 -30.81
C GLN A 41 29.47 27.39 -29.92
N PHE A 42 28.73 27.99 -28.99
CA PHE A 42 27.78 27.27 -28.15
C PHE A 42 26.69 26.59 -29.00
N LYS A 43 26.09 27.33 -29.99
CA LYS A 43 25.16 26.74 -30.96
C LYS A 43 25.78 25.52 -31.65
N GLN A 44 27.02 25.64 -32.15
CA GLN A 44 27.70 24.54 -32.85
C GLN A 44 27.91 23.32 -31.95
N SER A 45 28.20 23.52 -30.67
CA SER A 45 28.42 22.43 -29.74
C SER A 45 27.15 21.62 -29.43
N ILE A 46 25.98 22.21 -29.59
CA ILE A 46 24.68 21.55 -29.37
C ILE A 46 24.19 20.81 -30.62
N ILE A 47 24.46 21.35 -31.82
CA ILE A 47 23.93 20.82 -33.11
C ILE A 47 24.74 19.62 -33.63
N HIS A 48 26.00 19.44 -33.21
CA HIS A 48 26.96 18.49 -33.82
C HIS A 48 26.92 17.07 -33.23
N GLN A 49 25.85 16.64 -32.56
CA GLN A 49 25.81 15.28 -32.08
C GLN A 49 24.98 14.37 -33.02
N ASP A 50 25.63 13.26 -33.44
CA ASP A 50 25.12 12.25 -34.37
C ASP A 50 23.90 11.44 -33.89
N ASP A 51 23.08 11.97 -32.99
CA ASP A 51 21.91 11.29 -32.48
C ASP A 51 20.69 11.52 -33.37
N VAL A 52 20.30 10.47 -34.09
CA VAL A 52 19.20 10.46 -35.08
C VAL A 52 17.86 10.96 -34.51
N ALA A 53 17.65 10.83 -33.21
CA ALA A 53 16.43 11.31 -32.52
C ALA A 53 16.42 12.84 -32.37
N CYS A 54 17.59 13.47 -32.22
CA CYS A 54 17.74 14.91 -32.06
C CYS A 54 17.77 15.71 -33.38
N ALA A 55 18.21 15.10 -34.45
CA ALA A 55 18.41 15.79 -35.75
C ALA A 55 17.11 16.26 -36.41
N ALA A 56 15.95 15.70 -36.07
CA ALA A 56 14.68 15.99 -36.75
C ALA A 56 14.03 17.33 -36.30
N TYR A 57 14.31 17.83 -35.10
CA TYR A 57 13.62 18.97 -34.50
C TYR A 57 14.51 20.22 -34.26
N GLY A 58 15.81 20.08 -34.03
CA GLY A 58 16.70 21.18 -33.62
C GLY A 58 17.07 22.20 -34.71
N SER A 59 16.85 21.92 -36.00
CA SER A 59 17.36 22.76 -37.07
C SER A 59 16.59 24.08 -37.30
N GLN A 60 15.37 24.20 -36.87
CA GLN A 60 14.54 25.40 -37.08
C GLN A 60 14.80 26.54 -36.10
N VAL A 61 15.31 26.23 -34.91
CA VAL A 61 15.43 27.18 -33.78
C VAL A 61 16.54 28.20 -33.98
N PHE A 62 17.62 27.83 -34.66
CA PHE A 62 18.81 28.66 -34.81
C PHE A 62 18.91 29.36 -36.15
N HIS A 63 17.80 29.56 -36.90
CA HIS A 63 17.86 30.26 -38.21
C HIS A 63 18.33 31.71 -38.08
N SER A 64 17.98 32.42 -37.00
CA SER A 64 18.44 33.78 -36.75
C SER A 64 19.92 33.84 -36.29
N TRP A 65 20.49 32.75 -35.79
CA TRP A 65 21.83 32.68 -35.23
C TRP A 65 22.87 32.44 -36.38
N ASN A 66 23.31 33.49 -37.04
CA ASN A 66 24.28 33.40 -38.08
C ASN A 66 25.33 34.50 -37.96
N ASN A 67 26.53 34.32 -38.53
CA ASN A 67 27.65 35.25 -38.43
C ASN A 67 27.46 36.56 -39.18
N SER A 68 26.34 36.76 -39.90
CA SER A 68 26.11 37.93 -40.72
C SER A 68 25.36 39.04 -39.97
N PHE A 69 24.87 38.77 -38.77
CA PHE A 69 24.03 39.67 -37.95
C PHE A 69 24.56 39.75 -36.54
N ASP A 70 24.36 40.89 -35.88
CA ASP A 70 24.59 41.11 -34.47
C ASP A 70 23.78 40.11 -33.65
N CYS A 71 24.41 39.43 -32.67
CA CYS A 71 23.77 38.45 -31.83
C CYS A 71 22.62 39.00 -30.98
N CYS A 72 22.56 40.31 -30.79
CA CYS A 72 21.42 40.96 -30.12
C CYS A 72 20.13 40.91 -30.97
N SER A 73 20.22 40.59 -32.24
CA SER A 73 19.10 40.35 -33.12
C SER A 73 18.65 38.87 -33.15
N TRP A 74 19.38 37.99 -32.47
CA TRP A 74 19.10 36.56 -32.50
C TRP A 74 17.91 36.22 -31.56
N GLU A 75 17.09 35.32 -32.04
CA GLU A 75 15.94 34.87 -31.24
C GLU A 75 16.41 34.26 -29.92
N GLY A 76 15.82 34.70 -28.80
CA GLY A 76 16.18 34.24 -27.47
C GLY A 76 17.39 34.94 -26.86
N VAL A 77 18.04 35.86 -27.52
CA VAL A 77 19.15 36.66 -26.98
C VAL A 77 18.68 38.05 -26.62
N ALA A 78 19.04 38.50 -25.43
CA ALA A 78 18.76 39.88 -24.96
C ALA A 78 20.08 40.58 -24.59
N CYS A 79 20.24 41.82 -25.04
CA CYS A 79 21.42 42.65 -24.76
C CYS A 79 21.10 43.83 -23.86
N SER A 80 22.14 44.39 -23.23
CA SER A 80 22.02 45.64 -22.47
C SER A 80 21.86 46.81 -23.46
N HIS A 81 21.02 47.80 -23.13
CA HIS A 81 20.95 49.05 -23.84
C HIS A 81 21.63 50.13 -22.98
N ASP A 82 22.84 50.52 -23.37
CA ASP A 82 23.50 51.65 -22.74
C ASP A 82 23.26 52.90 -23.56
N HIS A 83 22.96 54.03 -22.92
CA HIS A 83 22.62 55.29 -23.59
C HIS A 83 23.82 55.86 -24.42
N ASP A 84 25.04 55.35 -24.16
CA ASP A 84 26.28 55.82 -24.78
C ASP A 84 26.87 54.93 -25.92
N GLN A 85 26.13 53.95 -26.42
CA GLN A 85 26.48 53.06 -27.60
C GLN A 85 27.81 52.32 -27.54
N TYR A 86 28.65 52.43 -26.53
CA TYR A 86 30.01 51.90 -26.53
C TYR A 86 30.17 50.52 -25.86
N TYR A 87 29.22 50.06 -25.06
CA TYR A 87 29.33 48.79 -24.34
C TYR A 87 27.99 48.04 -24.33
N VAL A 88 27.75 47.26 -25.39
CA VAL A 88 26.62 46.36 -25.48
C VAL A 88 27.09 44.96 -25.02
N HIS A 89 26.41 44.35 -24.08
CA HIS A 89 26.71 43.03 -23.61
C HIS A 89 25.47 42.12 -23.66
N VAL A 90 25.69 40.82 -23.87
CA VAL A 90 24.62 39.79 -23.77
C VAL A 90 24.24 39.60 -22.29
N ILE A 91 23.02 39.97 -21.93
CA ILE A 91 22.51 39.89 -20.58
C ILE A 91 21.41 38.81 -20.38
N GLY A 92 20.89 38.25 -21.47
CA GLY A 92 19.86 37.24 -21.37
C GLY A 92 19.91 36.21 -22.50
N ILE A 93 19.68 34.96 -22.15
CA ILE A 93 19.51 33.85 -23.08
C ILE A 93 18.26 33.10 -22.64
N ASP A 94 17.30 32.97 -23.58
CA ASP A 94 16.08 32.19 -23.40
C ASP A 94 15.91 31.23 -24.59
N LEU A 95 16.26 29.99 -24.36
CA LEU A 95 16.14 28.89 -25.32
C LEU A 95 15.17 27.81 -24.82
N SER A 96 14.20 28.20 -23.99
CA SER A 96 13.24 27.27 -23.42
C SER A 96 12.35 26.62 -24.46
N GLU A 97 11.99 25.35 -24.24
CA GLU A 97 11.06 24.56 -25.06
C GLU A 97 11.42 24.49 -26.56
N ARG A 98 12.73 24.53 -26.88
CA ARG A 98 13.20 24.54 -28.27
C ARG A 98 13.59 23.16 -28.80
N SER A 99 13.29 22.08 -28.08
CA SER A 99 13.66 20.70 -28.43
C SER A 99 15.16 20.54 -28.71
N LEU A 100 15.99 21.32 -28.00
CA LEU A 100 17.44 21.21 -28.09
C LEU A 100 17.90 19.92 -27.43
N CYS A 101 18.90 19.30 -28.03
CA CYS A 101 19.55 18.15 -27.43
C CYS A 101 21.09 18.23 -27.64
N GLY A 102 21.79 17.53 -26.74
CA GLY A 102 23.23 17.50 -26.70
C GLY A 102 23.80 17.50 -25.30
N HIS A 103 25.07 17.82 -25.16
CA HIS A 103 25.72 17.85 -23.85
C HIS A 103 26.36 19.21 -23.60
N ILE A 104 26.10 19.75 -22.41
CA ILE A 104 26.77 20.96 -21.93
C ILE A 104 27.90 20.50 -20.99
N ASN A 105 29.15 20.76 -21.36
CA ASN A 105 30.33 20.39 -20.58
C ASN A 105 31.11 21.63 -20.08
N SER A 106 32.14 21.41 -19.28
CA SER A 106 32.96 22.49 -18.68
C SER A 106 33.62 23.41 -19.69
N ASN A 107 33.85 22.96 -20.94
CA ASN A 107 34.48 23.77 -21.99
C ASN A 107 33.45 24.60 -22.79
N SER A 108 32.17 24.57 -22.42
CA SER A 108 31.16 25.34 -23.13
C SER A 108 31.43 26.83 -23.06
N THR A 109 31.43 27.48 -24.20
CA THR A 109 31.64 28.93 -24.34
C THR A 109 30.54 29.77 -23.74
N LEU A 110 29.39 29.15 -23.41
CA LEU A 110 28.29 29.77 -22.66
C LEU A 110 28.78 30.42 -21.34
N PHE A 111 29.75 29.76 -20.66
CA PHE A 111 30.25 30.23 -19.36
C PHE A 111 31.23 31.38 -19.44
N ASN A 112 31.56 31.84 -20.65
CA ASN A 112 32.39 33.02 -20.88
C ASN A 112 31.54 34.32 -20.92
N LEU A 113 30.22 34.21 -20.94
CA LEU A 113 29.28 35.35 -20.97
C LEU A 113 29.09 35.92 -19.57
N VAL A 114 30.12 36.54 -19.02
CA VAL A 114 30.14 36.97 -17.60
C VAL A 114 29.12 38.06 -17.23
N HIS A 115 28.56 38.75 -18.21
CA HIS A 115 27.51 39.79 -18.04
C HIS A 115 26.09 39.20 -18.04
N LEU A 116 25.95 37.88 -18.23
CA LEU A 116 24.65 37.21 -18.30
C LEU A 116 23.90 37.35 -16.96
N GLN A 117 22.67 37.85 -17.06
CA GLN A 117 21.75 38.04 -15.94
C GLN A 117 20.61 37.01 -15.95
N ARG A 118 20.23 36.50 -17.12
CA ARG A 118 19.16 35.50 -17.28
C ARG A 118 19.63 34.36 -18.20
N LEU A 119 19.51 33.14 -17.71
CA LEU A 119 19.75 31.92 -18.47
C LEU A 119 18.56 30.99 -18.29
N ASN A 120 17.84 30.73 -19.37
CA ASN A 120 16.74 29.81 -19.44
C ASN A 120 17.00 28.77 -20.53
N LEU A 121 17.20 27.51 -20.13
CA LEU A 121 17.39 26.34 -20.99
C LEU A 121 16.31 25.28 -20.74
N SER A 122 15.21 25.65 -20.08
CA SER A 122 14.17 24.73 -19.64
C SER A 122 13.46 24.02 -20.80
N GLY A 123 12.92 22.82 -20.54
CA GLY A 123 12.15 22.05 -21.53
C GLY A 123 12.97 21.53 -22.73
N ASN A 124 14.26 21.30 -22.55
CA ASN A 124 15.16 20.72 -23.55
C ASN A 124 15.69 19.34 -23.09
N ASN A 125 16.59 18.71 -23.84
CA ASN A 125 17.16 17.42 -23.47
C ASN A 125 18.69 17.43 -23.63
N PHE A 126 19.42 17.67 -22.53
CA PHE A 126 20.87 17.66 -22.53
C PHE A 126 21.48 16.30 -22.13
N GLY A 127 20.78 15.19 -22.41
CA GLY A 127 21.31 13.83 -22.41
C GLY A 127 21.95 13.37 -21.11
N ASP A 128 21.29 13.58 -19.97
CA ASP A 128 21.81 13.24 -18.63
C ASP A 128 23.15 13.91 -18.27
N SER A 129 23.46 15.06 -18.89
CA SER A 129 24.67 15.85 -18.58
C SER A 129 24.63 16.32 -17.12
N GLN A 130 25.81 16.41 -16.50
CA GLN A 130 25.94 17.11 -15.22
C GLN A 130 25.98 18.63 -15.45
N ILE A 131 25.44 19.41 -14.51
CA ILE A 131 25.59 20.87 -14.54
C ILE A 131 27.08 21.21 -14.29
N PRO A 132 27.80 21.87 -15.23
CA PRO A 132 29.22 22.17 -15.04
C PRO A 132 29.46 23.18 -13.92
N SER A 133 30.56 23.02 -13.17
CA SER A 133 30.98 23.96 -12.12
C SER A 133 31.27 25.36 -12.65
N GLU A 134 31.62 25.49 -13.91
CA GLU A 134 31.87 26.74 -14.64
C GLU A 134 30.66 27.69 -14.66
N ILE A 135 29.47 27.20 -14.39
CA ILE A 135 28.27 28.05 -14.18
C ILE A 135 28.51 29.11 -13.11
N GLY A 136 29.37 28.79 -12.12
CA GLY A 136 29.80 29.73 -11.07
C GLY A 136 30.56 30.97 -11.57
N ARG A 137 30.97 31.02 -12.86
CA ARG A 137 31.59 32.23 -13.48
C ARG A 137 30.57 33.31 -13.77
N LEU A 138 29.28 32.95 -13.93
CA LEU A 138 28.19 33.86 -14.29
C LEU A 138 27.71 34.69 -13.08
N LYS A 139 28.60 35.48 -12.46
CA LYS A 139 28.35 36.17 -11.20
C LYS A 139 27.22 37.21 -11.25
N GLN A 140 26.84 37.68 -12.46
CA GLN A 140 25.76 38.65 -12.67
C GLN A 140 24.39 37.99 -12.76
N LEU A 141 24.34 36.64 -12.73
CA LEU A 141 23.10 35.89 -12.98
C LEU A 141 22.08 36.17 -11.88
N ARG A 142 20.89 36.58 -12.30
CA ARG A 142 19.69 36.83 -11.45
C ARG A 142 18.64 35.78 -11.61
N SER A 143 18.55 35.14 -12.77
CA SER A 143 17.61 34.05 -13.05
C SER A 143 18.30 32.90 -13.76
N LEU A 144 18.21 31.72 -13.16
CA LEU A 144 18.69 30.46 -13.72
C LEU A 144 17.53 29.48 -13.77
N ASP A 145 17.16 29.06 -14.99
CA ASP A 145 16.15 28.03 -15.21
C ASP A 145 16.72 26.91 -16.10
N LEU A 146 16.90 25.74 -15.48
CA LEU A 146 17.34 24.49 -16.12
C LEU A 146 16.31 23.38 -15.94
N SER A 147 15.06 23.73 -15.64
CA SER A 147 14.00 22.77 -15.38
C SER A 147 13.65 21.93 -16.63
N TYR A 148 13.23 20.69 -16.42
CA TYR A 148 12.84 19.78 -17.52
C TYR A 148 13.88 19.65 -18.65
N SER A 149 15.18 19.75 -18.33
CA SER A 149 16.24 19.83 -19.33
C SER A 149 17.14 18.59 -19.43
N GLY A 150 16.76 17.49 -18.76
CA GLY A 150 17.50 16.22 -18.78
C GLY A 150 18.87 16.30 -18.09
N PHE A 151 19.13 17.27 -17.24
CA PHE A 151 20.34 17.29 -16.42
C PHE A 151 20.27 16.22 -15.33
N SER A 152 21.44 15.67 -14.96
CA SER A 152 21.55 14.62 -13.96
C SER A 152 22.73 14.82 -13.02
N GLY A 153 22.86 13.95 -12.01
CA GLY A 153 23.99 13.95 -11.10
C GLY A 153 23.90 15.01 -10.00
N GLN A 154 25.05 15.35 -9.42
CA GLN A 154 25.16 16.26 -8.29
C GLN A 154 25.10 17.73 -8.71
N ILE A 155 24.26 18.54 -8.09
CA ILE A 155 24.24 20.00 -8.29
C ILE A 155 25.59 20.59 -7.81
N PRO A 156 26.28 21.40 -8.63
CA PRO A 156 27.58 21.93 -8.28
C PRO A 156 27.51 23.00 -7.17
N THR A 157 28.52 23.02 -6.29
CA THR A 157 28.64 23.99 -5.18
C THR A 157 28.72 25.42 -5.66
N GLU A 158 29.20 25.66 -6.86
CA GLU A 158 29.44 26.94 -7.50
C GLU A 158 28.16 27.75 -7.72
N ILE A 159 27.00 27.10 -7.80
CA ILE A 159 25.69 27.79 -7.83
C ILE A 159 25.51 28.65 -6.56
N SER A 160 25.97 28.20 -5.40
CA SER A 160 25.92 28.99 -4.17
C SER A 160 26.71 30.31 -4.22
N GLN A 161 27.59 30.45 -5.20
CA GLN A 161 28.38 31.68 -5.39
C GLN A 161 27.68 32.73 -6.26
N LEU A 162 26.51 32.39 -6.82
CA LEU A 162 25.70 33.30 -7.65
C LEU A 162 24.80 34.16 -6.76
N ILE A 163 25.40 35.01 -5.93
CA ILE A 163 24.73 35.75 -4.86
C ILE A 163 23.67 36.77 -5.34
N GLN A 164 23.64 37.05 -6.64
CA GLN A 164 22.65 37.94 -7.29
C GLN A 164 21.35 37.19 -7.69
N LEU A 165 21.32 35.82 -7.53
CA LEU A 165 20.15 35.07 -7.93
C LEU A 165 18.91 35.48 -7.14
N SER A 166 17.87 35.84 -7.87
CA SER A 166 16.51 36.05 -7.40
C SER A 166 15.58 34.88 -7.80
N SER A 167 15.90 34.16 -8.87
CA SER A 167 15.15 32.98 -9.33
C SER A 167 16.07 31.82 -9.64
N LEU A 168 15.80 30.69 -9.02
CA LEU A 168 16.50 29.41 -9.27
C LEU A 168 15.47 28.31 -9.51
N ASP A 169 15.44 27.76 -10.73
CA ASP A 169 14.62 26.60 -11.07
C ASP A 169 15.49 25.47 -11.68
N LEU A 170 15.59 24.33 -10.95
CA LEU A 170 16.27 23.12 -11.36
C LEU A 170 15.31 21.91 -11.35
N SER A 171 14.03 22.16 -11.48
CA SER A 171 12.98 21.16 -11.27
C SER A 171 12.96 20.09 -12.36
N MET A 172 12.41 18.92 -12.01
CA MET A 172 12.09 17.83 -12.92
C MET A 172 13.28 17.33 -13.76
N SER A 173 14.41 17.15 -13.09
CA SER A 173 15.66 16.60 -13.60
C SER A 173 16.15 15.50 -12.67
N SER A 174 17.03 14.60 -13.15
CA SER A 174 17.62 13.53 -12.33
C SER A 174 18.76 14.05 -11.42
N LEU A 175 18.58 15.24 -10.88
CA LEU A 175 19.58 15.94 -10.05
C LEU A 175 19.52 15.48 -8.58
N ARG A 176 20.67 15.59 -7.93
CA ARG A 176 20.85 15.31 -6.51
C ARG A 176 21.45 16.49 -5.79
N LEU A 177 21.06 16.70 -4.53
CA LEU A 177 21.56 17.78 -3.68
C LEU A 177 22.00 17.24 -2.32
N HIS A 178 22.99 16.33 -2.33
CA HIS A 178 23.53 15.72 -1.12
C HIS A 178 24.81 16.42 -0.64
N ASN A 179 25.71 16.77 -1.58
CA ASN A 179 26.92 17.55 -1.31
C ASN A 179 27.23 18.49 -2.49
N PRO A 180 26.86 19.78 -2.43
CA PRO A 180 26.38 20.50 -1.24
C PRO A 180 24.98 20.03 -0.80
N SER A 181 24.65 20.20 0.48
CA SER A 181 23.29 20.06 0.98
C SER A 181 22.44 21.28 0.59
N LEU A 182 21.11 21.16 0.68
CA LEU A 182 20.20 22.29 0.47
C LEU A 182 20.62 23.52 1.31
N LYS A 183 21.03 23.29 2.58
CA LYS A 183 21.53 24.34 3.46
C LYS A 183 22.70 25.09 2.82
N ASN A 184 23.71 24.39 2.34
CA ASN A 184 24.93 24.98 1.78
C ASN A 184 24.66 25.67 0.45
N LEU A 185 23.74 25.15 -0.36
CA LEU A 185 23.35 25.75 -1.65
C LEU A 185 22.74 27.13 -1.44
N VAL A 186 21.75 27.24 -0.56
CA VAL A 186 20.92 28.47 -0.47
C VAL A 186 21.42 29.48 0.56
N GLN A 187 22.36 29.11 1.44
CA GLN A 187 22.81 29.94 2.56
C GLN A 187 23.26 31.33 2.15
N THR A 188 23.87 31.48 0.97
CA THR A 188 24.39 32.75 0.44
C THR A 188 23.41 33.46 -0.49
N LEU A 189 22.35 32.79 -0.92
CA LEU A 189 21.38 33.29 -1.90
C LEU A 189 20.23 34.04 -1.22
N THR A 190 20.55 35.03 -0.38
CA THR A 190 19.57 35.73 0.47
C THR A 190 18.59 36.60 -0.31
N GLY A 191 18.87 36.89 -1.60
CA GLY A 191 18.02 37.66 -2.50
C GLY A 191 16.97 36.83 -3.24
N LEU A 192 16.87 35.52 -2.98
CA LEU A 192 15.93 34.66 -3.69
C LEU A 192 14.47 35.10 -3.48
N GLU A 193 13.75 35.20 -4.61
CA GLU A 193 12.31 35.34 -4.71
C GLU A 193 11.64 34.01 -5.09
N GLN A 194 12.33 33.18 -5.88
CA GLN A 194 11.84 31.88 -6.34
C GLN A 194 12.89 30.80 -6.11
N LEU A 195 12.49 29.72 -5.43
CA LEU A 195 13.29 28.52 -5.19
C LEU A 195 12.49 27.29 -5.63
N HIS A 196 12.79 26.77 -6.81
CA HIS A 196 12.12 25.63 -7.40
C HIS A 196 13.11 24.49 -7.63
N LEU A 197 12.93 23.39 -6.90
CA LEU A 197 13.78 22.18 -6.94
C LEU A 197 12.92 20.91 -7.02
N SER A 198 11.68 21.00 -7.51
CA SER A 198 10.77 19.85 -7.57
C SER A 198 11.39 18.68 -8.33
N GLY A 199 11.38 17.49 -7.73
CA GLY A 199 11.96 16.26 -8.31
C GLY A 199 13.47 16.09 -8.08
N VAL A 200 14.15 17.06 -7.45
CA VAL A 200 15.56 16.92 -7.06
C VAL A 200 15.67 16.07 -5.81
N ASP A 201 16.55 15.06 -5.82
CA ASP A 201 16.84 14.25 -4.63
C ASP A 201 17.65 15.07 -3.61
N ILE A 202 16.96 15.62 -2.62
CA ILE A 202 17.56 16.43 -1.53
C ILE A 202 17.85 15.54 -0.32
N SER A 203 16.97 14.59 0.01
CA SER A 203 17.08 13.61 1.11
C SER A 203 17.53 14.21 2.47
N SER A 204 17.16 15.44 2.75
CA SER A 204 17.53 16.17 3.97
C SER A 204 16.37 17.03 4.50
N SER A 205 16.61 17.73 5.64
CA SER A 205 15.64 18.67 6.19
C SER A 205 15.67 20.02 5.49
N VAL A 206 14.54 20.73 5.52
CA VAL A 206 14.45 22.13 5.09
C VAL A 206 15.15 23.02 6.11
N PRO A 207 16.10 23.89 5.71
CA PRO A 207 16.85 24.73 6.66
C PRO A 207 15.97 25.81 7.31
N HIS A 208 16.04 25.93 8.64
CA HIS A 208 15.27 26.93 9.40
C HIS A 208 15.52 28.38 8.98
N PHE A 209 16.73 28.73 8.54
CA PHE A 209 17.09 30.09 8.15
C PHE A 209 16.37 30.58 6.90
N LEU A 210 15.75 29.68 6.08
CA LEU A 210 14.89 30.10 4.97
C LEU A 210 13.72 30.96 5.42
N ALA A 211 13.29 30.87 6.68
CA ALA A 211 12.33 31.76 7.30
C ALA A 211 12.80 33.23 7.38
N ASN A 212 14.09 33.50 7.18
CA ASN A 212 14.64 34.86 7.16
C ASN A 212 14.68 35.49 5.76
N PHE A 213 14.29 34.72 4.71
CA PHE A 213 14.35 35.20 3.32
C PHE A 213 13.08 36.00 2.97
N SER A 214 13.01 37.23 3.45
CA SER A 214 11.83 38.10 3.30
C SER A 214 11.45 38.43 1.86
N SER A 215 12.31 38.12 0.87
CA SER A 215 12.05 38.31 -0.56
C SER A 215 11.32 37.15 -1.19
N LEU A 216 11.33 35.96 -0.57
CA LEU A 216 10.72 34.75 -1.13
C LEU A 216 9.22 34.93 -1.41
N ARG A 217 8.85 34.58 -2.66
CA ARG A 217 7.48 34.57 -3.17
C ARG A 217 7.00 33.17 -3.49
N SER A 218 7.91 32.29 -3.97
CA SER A 218 7.55 30.94 -4.40
C SER A 218 8.60 29.95 -3.97
N ILE A 219 8.15 28.86 -3.30
CA ILE A 219 8.95 27.70 -2.92
C ILE A 219 8.27 26.45 -3.49
N LYS A 220 8.97 25.74 -4.40
CA LYS A 220 8.52 24.45 -4.94
C LYS A 220 9.57 23.38 -4.67
N LEU A 221 9.25 22.50 -3.73
CA LEU A 221 10.11 21.37 -3.29
C LEU A 221 9.32 20.04 -3.37
N ARG A 222 8.50 19.88 -4.40
CA ARG A 222 7.66 18.71 -4.61
C ARG A 222 8.51 17.48 -4.92
N ASN A 223 8.23 16.34 -4.25
CA ASN A 223 8.93 15.06 -4.49
C ASN A 223 10.46 15.16 -4.39
N CYS A 224 10.96 15.77 -3.31
CA CYS A 224 12.39 16.00 -3.06
C CYS A 224 12.98 15.07 -1.99
N PHE A 225 12.24 14.04 -1.54
CA PHE A 225 12.62 13.15 -0.44
C PHE A 225 12.95 13.87 0.86
N LEU A 226 12.33 15.03 1.08
CA LEU A 226 12.49 15.82 2.30
C LEU A 226 12.05 15.02 3.54
N GLN A 227 12.73 15.27 4.66
CA GLN A 227 12.48 14.57 5.91
C GLN A 227 12.59 15.52 7.12
N ASN A 228 12.15 15.02 8.28
CA ASN A 228 12.10 15.76 9.53
C ASN A 228 11.05 16.90 9.51
N GLU A 229 11.13 17.80 10.48
CA GLU A 229 10.14 18.85 10.66
C GLU A 229 10.40 20.06 9.74
N PHE A 230 9.34 20.51 9.07
CA PHE A 230 9.33 21.73 8.25
C PHE A 230 9.28 22.96 9.15
N PRO A 231 10.12 23.98 8.91
CA PRO A 231 10.10 25.21 9.70
C PRO A 231 8.82 26.01 9.46
N GLY A 232 7.86 25.96 10.38
CA GLY A 232 6.54 26.61 10.26
C GLY A 232 6.59 28.11 10.00
N ALA A 233 7.64 28.81 10.51
CA ALA A 233 7.85 30.22 10.27
C ALA A 233 8.02 30.61 8.77
N ILE A 234 8.31 29.65 7.90
CA ILE A 234 8.32 29.91 6.44
C ILE A 234 6.92 30.28 5.92
N LEU A 235 5.85 29.71 6.50
CA LEU A 235 4.47 30.05 6.16
C LEU A 235 4.08 31.49 6.53
N GLU A 236 4.88 32.15 7.36
CA GLU A 236 4.64 33.53 7.81
C GLU A 236 5.48 34.56 7.02
N LEU A 237 6.22 34.11 6.00
CA LEU A 237 7.02 35.02 5.18
C LEU A 237 6.14 36.07 4.49
N PRO A 238 6.51 37.37 4.55
CA PRO A 238 5.62 38.49 4.20
C PRO A 238 5.26 38.58 2.71
N LYS A 239 6.08 37.98 1.83
CA LYS A 239 5.87 38.01 0.38
C LYS A 239 5.55 36.63 -0.21
N LEU A 240 5.49 35.58 0.58
CA LEU A 240 5.26 34.24 0.11
C LEU A 240 3.85 34.12 -0.44
N GLN A 241 3.74 33.69 -1.69
CA GLN A 241 2.51 33.47 -2.44
C GLN A 241 2.25 31.99 -2.67
N LEU A 242 3.30 31.20 -2.96
CA LEU A 242 3.19 29.81 -3.29
C LEU A 242 4.15 28.94 -2.46
N LEU A 243 3.59 27.91 -1.83
CA LEU A 243 4.35 26.84 -1.16
C LEU A 243 3.86 25.48 -1.66
N ASP A 244 4.71 24.74 -2.40
CA ASP A 244 4.47 23.36 -2.81
C ASP A 244 5.52 22.41 -2.22
N LEU A 245 5.09 21.58 -1.29
CA LEU A 245 5.89 20.54 -0.62
C LEU A 245 5.38 19.11 -0.91
N ALA A 246 4.49 18.96 -1.87
CA ALA A 246 3.79 17.70 -2.11
C ALA A 246 4.73 16.51 -2.35
N TYR A 247 4.25 15.30 -2.05
CA TYR A 247 4.98 14.03 -2.22
C TYR A 247 6.28 13.90 -1.41
N ASN A 248 6.38 14.55 -0.24
CA ASN A 248 7.46 14.35 0.72
C ASN A 248 6.92 13.63 1.97
N THR A 249 6.69 12.32 1.87
CA THR A 249 5.98 11.52 2.89
C THR A 249 6.67 11.46 4.26
N ARG A 250 7.99 11.74 4.32
CA ARG A 250 8.79 11.81 5.56
C ARG A 250 8.92 13.23 6.13
N LEU A 251 8.44 14.24 5.39
CA LEU A 251 8.43 15.62 5.86
C LEU A 251 7.25 15.82 6.80
N THR A 252 7.51 16.13 8.05
CA THR A 252 6.49 16.43 9.06
C THR A 252 6.38 17.93 9.30
N GLY A 253 5.31 18.37 9.95
CA GLY A 253 5.10 19.77 10.30
C GLY A 253 3.69 20.02 10.80
N SER A 254 3.45 21.23 11.27
CA SER A 254 2.11 21.69 11.66
C SER A 254 1.91 23.13 11.21
N PHE A 255 0.65 23.56 11.10
CA PHE A 255 0.37 24.97 10.82
C PHE A 255 0.66 25.84 12.05
N PRO A 256 1.30 27.01 11.84
CA PRO A 256 1.37 28.04 12.87
C PRO A 256 0.02 28.75 13.03
N GLU A 257 -0.12 29.59 14.06
CA GLU A 257 -1.19 30.59 14.09
C GLU A 257 -0.87 31.69 13.07
N PHE A 258 -1.75 31.88 12.11
CA PHE A 258 -1.55 32.88 11.05
C PHE A 258 -1.89 34.28 11.55
N HIS A 259 -0.96 35.21 11.34
CA HIS A 259 -1.14 36.61 11.65
C HIS A 259 -1.41 37.43 10.37
N GLY A 260 -2.25 38.46 10.44
CA GLY A 260 -2.82 39.13 9.27
C GLY A 260 -1.81 39.68 8.25
N ASN A 261 -2.25 39.85 6.97
CA ASN A 261 -1.51 40.33 5.80
C ASN A 261 -0.59 39.29 5.10
N SER A 262 -0.88 38.02 5.22
CA SER A 262 -0.24 36.98 4.38
C SER A 262 -0.69 37.14 2.92
N LEU A 263 0.25 37.04 1.97
CA LEU A 263 0.02 37.03 0.52
C LEU A 263 -0.11 35.63 -0.05
N LEU A 264 -0.19 34.58 0.80
CA LEU A 264 -0.31 33.20 0.35
C LEU A 264 -1.54 32.99 -0.53
N GLU A 265 -1.29 32.52 -1.74
CA GLU A 265 -2.29 32.17 -2.75
C GLU A 265 -2.42 30.65 -2.88
N GLU A 266 -1.32 29.90 -2.72
CA GLU A 266 -1.31 28.46 -2.85
C GLU A 266 -0.50 27.80 -1.73
N VAL A 267 -1.12 26.82 -1.05
CA VAL A 267 -0.49 25.94 -0.05
C VAL A 267 -0.78 24.51 -0.43
N ILE A 268 0.26 23.79 -0.88
CA ILE A 268 0.16 22.43 -1.41
C ILE A 268 1.07 21.50 -0.57
N LEU A 269 0.45 20.73 0.33
CA LEU A 269 1.10 19.77 1.24
C LEU A 269 0.71 18.33 0.92
N PHE A 270 0.09 18.09 -0.24
CA PHE A 270 -0.42 16.79 -0.65
C PHE A 270 0.62 15.66 -0.44
N SER A 271 0.21 14.57 0.21
CA SER A 271 1.09 13.41 0.47
C SER A 271 2.37 13.76 1.23
N THR A 272 2.19 14.40 2.39
CA THR A 272 3.27 14.69 3.36
C THR A 272 2.91 14.14 4.74
N GLY A 273 3.88 14.16 5.67
CA GLY A 273 3.67 13.80 7.06
C GLY A 273 3.13 14.93 7.94
N PHE A 274 2.61 16.02 7.38
CA PHE A 274 2.05 17.13 8.15
C PHE A 274 0.88 16.67 9.02
N PHE A 275 0.79 17.22 10.24
CA PHE A 275 -0.16 16.77 11.27
C PHE A 275 -0.71 17.96 12.08
N GLY A 276 -1.51 17.66 13.11
CA GLY A 276 -2.10 18.67 13.99
C GLY A 276 -3.45 19.17 13.48
N PHE A 277 -3.82 20.38 13.86
CA PHE A 277 -5.10 20.99 13.53
C PHE A 277 -4.94 22.11 12.49
N ILE A 278 -5.97 22.37 11.72
CA ILE A 278 -6.07 23.63 10.97
C ILE A 278 -6.53 24.70 11.96
N PRO A 279 -5.76 25.76 12.22
CA PRO A 279 -6.13 26.78 13.18
C PRO A 279 -7.27 27.67 12.67
N GLU A 280 -8.07 28.27 13.57
CA GLU A 280 -9.13 29.22 13.20
C GLU A 280 -8.56 30.48 12.50
N SER A 281 -7.31 30.83 12.79
CA SER A 281 -6.57 31.92 12.14
C SER A 281 -6.28 31.69 10.65
N ILE A 282 -6.56 30.49 10.10
CA ILE A 282 -6.49 30.21 8.66
C ILE A 282 -7.28 31.26 7.83
N SER A 283 -8.34 31.83 8.41
CA SER A 283 -9.15 32.88 7.80
C SER A 283 -8.41 34.18 7.47
N HIS A 284 -7.20 34.36 7.98
CA HIS A 284 -6.35 35.50 7.63
C HIS A 284 -5.71 35.37 6.24
N LEU A 285 -5.66 34.17 5.67
CA LEU A 285 -5.10 33.90 4.34
C LEU A 285 -6.12 34.27 3.22
N LYS A 286 -6.54 35.52 3.16
CA LYS A 286 -7.64 35.98 2.31
C LYS A 286 -7.40 35.86 0.81
N HIS A 287 -6.14 35.72 0.39
CA HIS A 287 -5.73 35.56 -1.00
C HIS A 287 -5.70 34.10 -1.45
N LEU A 288 -5.92 33.15 -0.51
CA LEU A 288 -5.76 31.74 -0.77
C LEU A 288 -6.75 31.25 -1.81
N THR A 289 -6.23 30.70 -2.89
CA THR A 289 -6.98 30.09 -4.01
C THR A 289 -6.88 28.57 -4.01
N VAL A 290 -5.75 28.01 -3.52
CA VAL A 290 -5.50 26.58 -3.44
C VAL A 290 -5.04 26.21 -2.04
N LEU A 291 -5.79 25.29 -1.39
CA LEU A 291 -5.42 24.64 -0.16
C LEU A 291 -5.50 23.12 -0.35
N SER A 292 -4.36 22.46 -0.56
CA SER A 292 -4.27 21.02 -0.80
C SER A 292 -3.52 20.34 0.32
N LEU A 293 -4.27 19.69 1.23
CA LEU A 293 -3.79 19.00 2.42
C LEU A 293 -4.09 17.48 2.37
N SER A 294 -4.52 16.94 1.23
CA SER A 294 -4.91 15.53 1.15
C SER A 294 -3.70 14.59 1.33
N TYR A 295 -3.98 13.37 1.83
CA TYR A 295 -2.95 12.36 2.14
C TYR A 295 -1.91 12.84 3.16
N CYS A 296 -2.39 13.49 4.25
CA CYS A 296 -1.58 13.94 5.36
C CYS A 296 -2.04 13.29 6.69
N SER A 297 -1.62 13.86 7.81
CA SER A 297 -2.04 13.41 9.15
C SER A 297 -2.77 14.49 9.95
N PHE A 298 -3.40 15.44 9.28
CA PHE A 298 -4.22 16.45 9.96
C PHE A 298 -5.38 15.82 10.71
N SER A 299 -5.74 16.39 11.86
CA SER A 299 -6.74 15.83 12.78
C SER A 299 -7.62 16.91 13.38
N GLY A 300 -8.57 16.52 14.24
CA GLY A 300 -9.51 17.43 14.85
C GLY A 300 -10.63 17.88 13.91
N ARG A 301 -11.33 18.94 14.28
CA ARG A 301 -12.44 19.47 13.48
C ARG A 301 -11.93 20.43 12.41
N ILE A 302 -12.59 20.46 11.26
CA ILE A 302 -12.39 21.50 10.25
C ILE A 302 -12.89 22.82 10.84
N PRO A 303 -12.07 23.90 10.89
CA PRO A 303 -12.46 25.17 11.48
C PRO A 303 -13.56 25.86 10.67
N ARG A 304 -14.53 26.49 11.34
CA ARG A 304 -15.61 27.21 10.67
C ARG A 304 -15.10 28.43 9.90
N SER A 305 -14.00 29.01 10.35
CA SER A 305 -13.33 30.14 9.72
C SER A 305 -12.84 29.87 8.30
N LEU A 306 -12.67 28.60 7.93
CA LEU A 306 -12.32 28.19 6.58
C LEU A 306 -13.34 28.70 5.53
N SER A 307 -14.62 28.84 5.91
CA SER A 307 -15.66 29.39 5.06
C SER A 307 -15.46 30.87 4.65
N ASN A 308 -14.56 31.60 5.31
CA ASN A 308 -14.21 32.99 5.01
C ASN A 308 -13.21 33.12 3.84
N LEU A 309 -12.61 32.02 3.39
CA LEU A 309 -11.63 31.99 2.29
C LEU A 309 -12.35 31.98 0.92
N THR A 310 -13.13 33.02 0.62
CA THR A 310 -14.02 33.06 -0.55
C THR A 310 -13.32 33.08 -1.91
N GLN A 311 -11.98 33.14 -1.94
CA GLN A 311 -11.19 33.07 -3.17
C GLN A 311 -10.83 31.63 -3.52
N LEU A 312 -11.02 30.65 -2.61
CA LEU A 312 -10.68 29.26 -2.85
C LEU A 312 -11.36 28.70 -4.11
N THR A 313 -10.54 28.10 -4.95
CA THR A 313 -10.93 27.31 -6.12
C THR A 313 -10.70 25.82 -5.89
N ILE A 314 -9.66 25.45 -5.15
CA ILE A 314 -9.34 24.06 -4.80
C ILE A 314 -9.23 23.93 -3.28
N LEU A 315 -10.01 22.99 -2.73
CA LEU A 315 -9.94 22.60 -1.31
C LEU A 315 -9.80 21.09 -1.20
N GLY A 316 -8.57 20.62 -0.91
CA GLY A 316 -8.23 19.22 -0.72
C GLY A 316 -7.96 18.91 0.75
N LEU A 317 -8.85 18.20 1.41
CA LEU A 317 -8.75 17.75 2.81
C LEU A 317 -8.85 16.22 2.94
N GLY A 318 -8.88 15.50 1.82
CA GLY A 318 -9.09 14.05 1.79
C GLY A 318 -7.96 13.26 2.45
N ASP A 319 -8.24 12.02 2.83
CA ASP A 319 -7.28 11.07 3.37
C ASP A 319 -6.44 11.66 4.53
N ASN A 320 -7.17 12.08 5.56
CA ASN A 320 -6.65 12.65 6.79
C ASN A 320 -7.34 12.01 8.02
N LYS A 321 -7.17 12.62 9.19
CA LYS A 321 -7.79 12.18 10.45
C LYS A 321 -8.80 13.21 10.99
N PHE A 322 -9.41 14.00 10.10
CA PHE A 322 -10.41 14.98 10.52
C PHE A 322 -11.63 14.32 11.15
N THR A 323 -12.16 14.95 12.20
CA THR A 323 -13.29 14.46 13.00
C THR A 323 -14.39 15.51 13.08
N GLY A 324 -15.52 15.17 13.74
CA GLY A 324 -16.67 16.08 13.85
C GLY A 324 -17.45 16.22 12.54
N SER A 325 -18.40 17.13 12.51
CA SER A 325 -19.18 17.42 11.32
C SER A 325 -18.46 18.43 10.40
N VAL A 326 -18.60 18.25 9.09
CA VAL A 326 -18.07 19.23 8.10
C VAL A 326 -18.82 20.55 8.26
N PRO A 327 -18.14 21.70 8.50
CA PRO A 327 -18.79 22.99 8.64
C PRO A 327 -19.42 23.43 7.33
N SER A 328 -20.31 24.45 7.37
CA SER A 328 -20.88 25.01 6.14
C SER A 328 -19.80 25.74 5.34
N LEU A 329 -19.49 25.24 4.15
CA LEU A 329 -18.57 25.83 3.18
C LEU A 329 -19.32 26.47 1.98
N GLY A 330 -20.63 26.68 2.10
CA GLY A 330 -21.49 27.20 1.02
C GLY A 330 -21.19 28.63 0.56
N SER A 331 -20.35 29.38 1.31
CA SER A 331 -19.84 30.69 0.90
C SER A 331 -18.70 30.64 -0.12
N LEU A 332 -18.09 29.46 -0.32
CA LEU A 332 -16.94 29.26 -1.24
C LEU A 332 -17.42 29.15 -2.70
N LEU A 333 -18.12 30.17 -3.20
CA LEU A 333 -18.80 30.16 -4.51
C LEU A 333 -17.85 30.06 -5.73
N LYS A 334 -16.56 30.21 -5.52
CA LYS A 334 -15.52 30.03 -6.56
C LYS A 334 -14.99 28.62 -6.64
N LEU A 335 -15.35 27.76 -5.67
CA LEU A 335 -14.80 26.42 -5.56
C LEU A 335 -15.11 25.58 -6.80
N ASP A 336 -14.07 25.04 -7.39
CA ASP A 336 -14.07 24.15 -8.56
C ASP A 336 -13.81 22.71 -8.15
N VAL A 337 -12.89 22.46 -7.20
CA VAL A 337 -12.54 21.14 -6.72
C VAL A 337 -12.70 21.06 -5.20
N LEU A 338 -13.47 20.06 -4.72
CA LEU A 338 -13.65 19.75 -3.30
C LEU A 338 -13.35 18.27 -3.01
N VAL A 339 -12.35 18.03 -2.16
CA VAL A 339 -11.92 16.69 -1.76
C VAL A 339 -12.04 16.54 -0.24
N LEU A 340 -12.94 15.67 0.23
CA LEU A 340 -13.21 15.40 1.65
C LEU A 340 -13.09 13.92 2.01
N ASN A 341 -12.86 13.03 1.05
CA ASN A 341 -12.84 11.58 1.21
C ASN A 341 -11.86 11.10 2.29
N GLY A 342 -12.04 9.85 2.78
CA GLY A 342 -11.06 9.18 3.65
C GLY A 342 -10.81 9.89 4.99
N ASN A 343 -11.88 10.35 5.68
CA ASN A 343 -11.77 11.03 6.96
C ASN A 343 -12.62 10.36 8.05
N LYS A 344 -12.37 10.74 9.30
CA LYS A 344 -13.11 10.22 10.48
C LYS A 344 -14.25 11.14 10.91
N PHE A 345 -15.03 11.67 9.94
CA PHE A 345 -16.15 12.55 10.25
C PHE A 345 -17.21 11.86 11.12
N GLU A 346 -17.97 12.63 11.88
CA GLU A 346 -19.15 12.15 12.60
C GLU A 346 -20.19 11.63 11.61
N LYS A 347 -20.83 10.52 11.99
CA LYS A 347 -21.88 9.90 11.18
C LYS A 347 -23.03 10.87 10.94
N GLY A 348 -23.32 11.21 9.68
CA GLY A 348 -24.29 12.23 9.31
C GLY A 348 -24.81 12.11 7.89
N ARG A 349 -25.67 13.05 7.50
CA ARG A 349 -26.14 13.22 6.11
C ARG A 349 -25.20 14.16 5.35
N PHE A 350 -25.15 14.00 4.04
CA PHE A 350 -24.48 14.99 3.19
C PHE A 350 -25.11 16.38 3.40
N PRO A 351 -24.31 17.42 3.64
CA PRO A 351 -24.82 18.75 3.93
C PRO A 351 -25.40 19.44 2.69
N ASN A 352 -26.60 20.04 2.82
CA ASN A 352 -27.32 20.66 1.71
C ASN A 352 -26.57 21.85 1.06
N TRP A 353 -25.64 22.49 1.78
CA TRP A 353 -24.85 23.59 1.23
C TRP A 353 -23.96 23.16 0.06
N LEU A 354 -23.66 21.86 -0.10
CA LEU A 354 -22.95 21.34 -1.28
C LEU A 354 -23.66 21.77 -2.58
N GLY A 355 -25.00 21.75 -2.62
CA GLY A 355 -25.77 22.14 -3.79
C GLY A 355 -25.71 23.64 -4.12
N THR A 356 -25.10 24.50 -3.30
CA THR A 356 -24.88 25.92 -3.57
C THR A 356 -23.59 26.19 -4.35
N LEU A 357 -22.68 25.24 -4.43
CA LEU A 357 -21.37 25.38 -5.08
C LEU A 357 -21.47 25.19 -6.60
N SER A 358 -22.18 26.04 -7.29
CA SER A 358 -22.57 25.89 -8.70
C SER A 358 -21.39 25.89 -9.71
N LYS A 359 -20.20 26.25 -9.27
CA LYS A 359 -18.98 26.19 -10.11
C LYS A 359 -18.24 24.85 -10.00
N LEU A 360 -18.62 24.01 -9.02
CA LEU A 360 -17.92 22.76 -8.72
C LEU A 360 -17.92 21.84 -9.94
N SER A 361 -16.72 21.46 -10.38
CA SER A 361 -16.48 20.49 -11.45
C SER A 361 -16.07 19.13 -10.89
N GLU A 362 -15.42 19.08 -9.71
CA GLU A 362 -14.97 17.86 -9.09
C GLU A 362 -15.39 17.77 -7.62
N LEU A 363 -16.08 16.69 -7.27
CA LEU A 363 -16.53 16.41 -5.90
C LEU A 363 -16.11 15.00 -5.47
N TYR A 364 -15.24 14.92 -4.46
CA TYR A 364 -14.81 13.66 -3.85
C TYR A 364 -15.24 13.61 -2.39
N VAL A 365 -16.25 12.80 -2.09
CA VAL A 365 -16.83 12.60 -0.76
C VAL A 365 -16.99 11.11 -0.44
N SER A 366 -16.06 10.29 -0.92
CA SER A 366 -16.00 8.87 -0.60
C SER A 366 -15.51 8.66 0.84
N ASP A 367 -15.94 7.57 1.50
CA ASP A 367 -15.54 7.23 2.87
C ASP A 367 -15.65 8.42 3.86
N THR A 368 -16.85 9.05 3.88
CA THR A 368 -17.15 10.20 4.74
C THR A 368 -18.06 9.87 5.91
N ASN A 369 -18.21 8.57 6.23
CA ASN A 369 -19.04 8.07 7.34
C ASN A 369 -20.51 8.58 7.30
N THR A 370 -21.13 8.56 6.11
CA THR A 370 -22.51 9.01 5.97
C THR A 370 -23.52 8.01 6.55
N ASN A 371 -24.66 8.52 7.01
CA ASN A 371 -25.83 7.70 7.33
C ASN A 371 -26.40 7.05 6.06
N SER A 372 -27.18 5.97 6.25
CA SER A 372 -27.96 5.35 5.20
C SER A 372 -28.93 6.36 4.58
N THR A 373 -28.57 6.93 3.43
CA THR A 373 -29.33 7.95 2.71
C THR A 373 -29.26 7.70 1.21
N GLU A 374 -30.29 8.16 0.49
CA GLU A 374 -30.24 8.19 -0.98
C GLU A 374 -29.22 9.22 -1.50
N ILE A 375 -28.81 9.07 -2.76
CA ILE A 375 -27.98 10.08 -3.43
C ILE A 375 -28.74 11.42 -3.45
N PRO A 376 -28.17 12.49 -2.84
CA PRO A 376 -28.95 13.71 -2.56
C PRO A 376 -29.40 14.47 -3.81
N LEU A 377 -30.68 14.84 -3.85
CA LEU A 377 -31.26 15.60 -4.96
C LEU A 377 -30.57 16.97 -5.19
N PHE A 378 -30.09 17.64 -4.13
CA PHE A 378 -29.45 18.96 -4.29
C PHE A 378 -28.15 18.91 -5.14
N LEU A 379 -27.55 17.74 -5.34
CA LEU A 379 -26.40 17.58 -6.24
C LEU A 379 -26.80 17.82 -7.72
N SER A 380 -28.09 17.73 -8.06
CA SER A 380 -28.58 18.08 -9.41
C SER A 380 -28.32 19.56 -9.78
N ASN A 381 -28.08 20.43 -8.79
CA ASN A 381 -27.75 21.84 -9.00
C ASN A 381 -26.29 22.04 -9.49
N LEU A 382 -25.43 21.03 -9.36
CA LEU A 382 -24.03 21.08 -9.76
C LEU A 382 -23.88 20.77 -11.26
N THR A 383 -24.35 21.66 -12.10
CA THR A 383 -24.46 21.45 -13.55
C THR A 383 -23.11 21.42 -14.30
N LYS A 384 -22.00 21.75 -13.63
CA LYS A 384 -20.65 21.71 -14.21
C LYS A 384 -19.86 20.45 -13.81
N LEU A 385 -20.48 19.54 -13.09
CA LEU A 385 -19.80 18.41 -12.49
C LEU A 385 -19.26 17.44 -13.55
N ASN A 386 -17.94 17.29 -13.59
CA ASN A 386 -17.21 16.35 -14.43
C ASN A 386 -16.82 15.08 -13.66
N VAL A 387 -16.55 15.22 -12.35
CA VAL A 387 -16.14 14.10 -11.48
C VAL A 387 -17.04 14.05 -10.26
N LEU A 388 -17.61 12.87 -10.01
CA LEU A 388 -18.39 12.57 -8.81
C LEU A 388 -17.91 11.28 -8.14
N GLY A 389 -17.22 11.43 -7.00
CA GLY A 389 -16.75 10.33 -6.15
C GLY A 389 -17.55 10.28 -4.85
N MET A 390 -18.42 9.26 -4.70
CA MET A 390 -19.24 9.01 -3.50
C MET A 390 -19.14 7.56 -3.04
N GLY A 391 -18.08 6.85 -3.42
CA GLY A 391 -17.86 5.46 -3.02
C GLY A 391 -17.65 5.31 -1.51
N GLU A 392 -17.66 4.06 -1.02
CA GLU A 392 -17.30 3.71 0.37
C GLU A 392 -18.11 4.47 1.42
N ASN A 393 -19.41 4.68 1.14
CA ASN A 393 -20.38 5.30 2.05
C ASN A 393 -21.50 4.30 2.40
N SER A 394 -22.53 4.74 3.05
CA SER A 394 -23.71 3.92 3.35
C SER A 394 -24.91 4.34 2.50
N LEU A 395 -24.70 4.72 1.23
CA LEU A 395 -25.76 5.15 0.33
C LEU A 395 -26.72 4.00 0.01
N VAL A 396 -28.01 4.28 0.03
CA VAL A 396 -29.10 3.35 -0.28
C VAL A 396 -29.97 3.89 -1.43
N GLY A 397 -30.93 3.10 -1.87
CA GLY A 397 -31.88 3.50 -2.92
C GLY A 397 -31.39 3.20 -4.32
N CYS A 398 -32.16 3.67 -5.31
CA CYS A 398 -31.85 3.49 -6.72
C CYS A 398 -31.06 4.68 -7.26
N LEU A 399 -30.44 4.50 -8.43
CA LEU A 399 -29.82 5.60 -9.15
C LEU A 399 -30.88 6.64 -9.54
N PRO A 400 -30.75 7.92 -9.10
CA PRO A 400 -31.76 8.93 -9.34
C PRO A 400 -31.76 9.40 -10.80
N SER A 401 -32.94 9.70 -11.35
CA SER A 401 -33.09 10.11 -12.75
C SER A 401 -32.33 11.37 -13.12
N TRP A 402 -32.17 12.31 -12.19
CA TRP A 402 -31.43 13.55 -12.41
C TRP A 402 -29.94 13.30 -12.74
N LEU A 403 -29.36 12.21 -12.24
CA LEU A 403 -27.95 11.85 -12.49
C LEU A 403 -27.68 11.72 -13.99
N PHE A 404 -28.61 11.15 -14.75
CA PHE A 404 -28.48 10.93 -16.19
C PHE A 404 -28.59 12.23 -17.02
N ASN A 405 -28.91 13.36 -16.40
CA ASN A 405 -28.83 14.69 -17.02
C ASN A 405 -27.42 15.28 -16.96
N GLN A 406 -26.51 14.71 -16.16
CA GLN A 406 -25.10 15.16 -16.01
C GLN A 406 -24.21 14.57 -17.12
N THR A 407 -24.57 14.82 -18.38
CA THR A 407 -23.94 14.17 -19.55
C THR A 407 -22.46 14.51 -19.77
N GLN A 408 -21.94 15.52 -19.07
CA GLN A 408 -20.53 15.92 -19.12
C GLN A 408 -19.63 15.16 -18.14
N LEU A 409 -20.19 14.27 -17.29
CA LEU A 409 -19.37 13.46 -16.39
C LEU A 409 -18.33 12.67 -17.16
N THR A 410 -17.09 12.79 -16.71
CA THR A 410 -15.95 11.99 -17.16
C THR A 410 -15.65 10.87 -16.16
N SER A 411 -15.97 11.08 -14.87
CA SER A 411 -15.73 10.09 -13.82
C SER A 411 -16.92 10.00 -12.87
N LEU A 412 -17.41 8.77 -12.66
CA LEU A 412 -18.46 8.46 -11.69
C LEU A 412 -18.06 7.24 -10.85
N SER A 413 -17.86 7.46 -9.54
CA SER A 413 -17.57 6.41 -8.56
C SER A 413 -18.65 6.36 -7.49
N LEU A 414 -19.42 5.26 -7.48
CA LEU A 414 -20.45 4.94 -6.48
C LEU A 414 -20.18 3.59 -5.80
N GLN A 415 -19.00 3.02 -5.98
CA GLN A 415 -18.63 1.70 -5.48
C GLN A 415 -18.72 1.59 -3.94
N LYS A 416 -18.85 0.33 -3.43
CA LYS A 416 -18.89 0.06 -1.97
C LYS A 416 -19.96 0.87 -1.25
N ASN A 417 -21.21 0.76 -1.72
CA ASN A 417 -22.39 1.32 -1.10
C ASN A 417 -23.48 0.23 -0.94
N GLN A 418 -24.69 0.61 -0.59
CA GLN A 418 -25.87 -0.26 -0.49
C GLN A 418 -26.93 0.12 -1.55
N LEU A 419 -26.49 0.71 -2.67
CA LEU A 419 -27.37 1.08 -3.77
C LEU A 419 -27.97 -0.18 -4.39
N HIS A 420 -29.24 -0.12 -4.78
CA HIS A 420 -29.99 -1.29 -5.27
C HIS A 420 -30.85 -0.94 -6.49
N GLY A 421 -31.58 -1.94 -6.99
CA GLY A 421 -32.41 -1.80 -8.16
C GLY A 421 -31.66 -2.06 -9.47
N PRO A 422 -32.32 -1.87 -10.62
CA PRO A 422 -31.70 -2.12 -11.91
C PRO A 422 -30.73 -1.03 -12.32
N ILE A 423 -29.68 -1.39 -13.05
CA ILE A 423 -28.81 -0.43 -13.75
C ILE A 423 -29.52 -0.07 -15.07
N PRO A 424 -29.92 1.20 -15.27
CA PRO A 424 -30.76 1.56 -16.42
C PRO A 424 -29.94 1.75 -17.70
N ASN A 425 -30.54 1.48 -18.87
CA ASN A 425 -29.89 1.64 -20.17
C ASN A 425 -29.52 3.09 -20.52
N THR A 426 -30.01 4.06 -19.73
CA THR A 426 -29.68 5.49 -19.87
C THR A 426 -28.19 5.79 -19.62
N PHE A 427 -27.40 4.85 -19.09
CA PHE A 427 -25.94 5.01 -19.03
C PHE A 427 -25.30 5.30 -20.39
N SER A 428 -25.91 4.81 -21.48
CA SER A 428 -25.45 5.12 -22.85
C SER A 428 -25.44 6.61 -23.23
N SER A 429 -26.06 7.49 -22.40
CA SER A 429 -26.04 8.95 -22.59
C SER A 429 -24.72 9.62 -22.19
N PHE A 430 -23.91 9.00 -21.34
CA PHE A 430 -22.66 9.57 -20.81
C PHE A 430 -21.49 9.48 -21.80
N LYS A 431 -21.59 10.19 -22.94
CA LYS A 431 -20.59 10.09 -24.03
C LYS A 431 -19.18 10.59 -23.68
N SER A 432 -19.03 11.30 -22.56
CA SER A 432 -17.74 11.80 -22.06
C SER A 432 -17.12 10.91 -20.99
N LEU A 433 -17.82 9.85 -20.55
CA LEU A 433 -17.40 9.03 -19.42
C LEU A 433 -16.15 8.22 -19.76
N GLU A 434 -15.15 8.35 -18.91
CA GLU A 434 -13.85 7.67 -18.97
C GLU A 434 -13.71 6.65 -17.84
N TYR A 435 -14.31 6.95 -16.68
CA TYR A 435 -14.24 6.10 -15.48
C TYR A 435 -15.63 5.85 -14.91
N LEU A 436 -16.01 4.58 -14.76
CA LEU A 436 -17.27 4.15 -14.14
C LEU A 436 -17.02 3.04 -13.12
N ALA A 437 -17.28 3.31 -11.84
CA ALA A 437 -17.18 2.34 -10.75
C ALA A 437 -18.51 2.24 -10.00
N LEU A 438 -19.23 1.14 -10.20
CA LEU A 438 -20.50 0.78 -9.53
C LEU A 438 -20.34 -0.48 -8.66
N GLY A 439 -19.17 -1.05 -8.59
CA GLY A 439 -18.89 -2.31 -7.89
C GLY A 439 -19.21 -2.28 -6.39
N LYS A 440 -19.41 -3.46 -5.81
CA LYS A 440 -19.71 -3.65 -4.37
C LYS A 440 -20.93 -2.85 -3.92
N ASN A 441 -22.05 -3.14 -4.59
CA ASN A 441 -23.37 -2.61 -4.31
C ASN A 441 -24.41 -3.74 -4.36
N ASN A 442 -25.70 -3.41 -4.23
CA ASN A 442 -26.81 -4.36 -4.32
C ASN A 442 -27.62 -4.19 -5.63
N PHE A 443 -27.00 -3.67 -6.70
CA PHE A 443 -27.65 -3.58 -8.00
C PHE A 443 -28.06 -4.98 -8.48
N SER A 444 -29.22 -5.09 -9.12
CA SER A 444 -29.80 -6.39 -9.48
C SER A 444 -30.44 -6.36 -10.87
N GLY A 445 -30.77 -7.56 -11.35
CA GLY A 445 -31.43 -7.73 -12.63
C GLY A 445 -30.47 -8.03 -13.78
N ARG A 446 -31.03 -8.03 -14.98
CA ARG A 446 -30.31 -8.30 -16.23
C ARG A 446 -29.72 -7.00 -16.76
N VAL A 447 -28.43 -6.99 -17.06
CA VAL A 447 -27.71 -5.82 -17.57
C VAL A 447 -27.07 -6.17 -18.92
N GLU A 448 -27.34 -5.36 -19.92
CA GLU A 448 -26.72 -5.52 -21.25
C GLU A 448 -25.39 -4.78 -21.26
N LEU A 449 -24.29 -5.51 -21.47
CA LEU A 449 -22.94 -4.92 -21.45
C LEU A 449 -22.74 -3.89 -22.58
N ASP A 450 -23.49 -4.04 -23.66
CA ASP A 450 -23.40 -3.19 -24.86
C ASP A 450 -23.66 -1.70 -24.57
N MET A 451 -24.47 -1.39 -23.52
CA MET A 451 -24.70 0.01 -23.14
C MET A 451 -23.44 0.73 -22.70
N PHE A 452 -22.51 0.01 -22.09
CA PHE A 452 -21.20 0.54 -21.67
C PHE A 452 -20.18 0.49 -22.80
N LEU A 453 -20.20 -0.60 -23.61
CA LEU A 453 -19.31 -0.73 -24.76
C LEU A 453 -19.58 0.30 -25.86
N GLY A 454 -20.72 0.98 -25.84
CA GLY A 454 -21.02 2.14 -26.69
C GLY A 454 -20.44 3.47 -26.20
N LEU A 455 -19.69 3.50 -25.08
CA LEU A 455 -19.05 4.69 -24.52
C LEU A 455 -17.59 4.75 -24.98
N ASN A 456 -17.32 5.36 -26.11
CA ASN A 456 -16.02 5.28 -26.81
C ASN A 456 -14.83 5.85 -26.02
N LYS A 457 -15.06 6.66 -24.99
CA LYS A 457 -14.02 7.22 -24.12
C LYS A 457 -13.78 6.41 -22.87
N LEU A 458 -14.59 5.37 -22.60
CA LEU A 458 -14.52 4.60 -21.38
C LEU A 458 -13.20 3.84 -21.31
N GLN A 459 -12.44 4.06 -20.23
CA GLN A 459 -11.17 3.41 -19.95
C GLN A 459 -11.29 2.44 -18.77
N THR A 460 -12.12 2.78 -17.79
CA THR A 460 -12.34 1.94 -16.60
C THR A 460 -13.81 1.64 -16.41
N LEU A 461 -14.13 0.34 -16.33
CA LEU A 461 -15.46 -0.15 -15.98
C LEU A 461 -15.36 -1.16 -14.84
N SER A 462 -15.99 -0.88 -13.69
CA SER A 462 -16.15 -1.83 -12.59
C SER A 462 -17.62 -1.98 -12.23
N LEU A 463 -18.14 -3.21 -12.41
CA LEU A 463 -19.47 -3.65 -12.00
C LEU A 463 -19.41 -4.74 -10.93
N ASP A 464 -18.22 -5.00 -10.41
CA ASP A 464 -17.87 -6.09 -9.52
C ASP A 464 -18.79 -6.24 -8.32
N TYR A 465 -19.04 -7.49 -7.90
CA TYR A 465 -19.76 -7.81 -6.66
C TYR A 465 -21.11 -7.08 -6.52
N ASN A 466 -21.96 -7.31 -7.52
CA ASN A 466 -23.37 -6.92 -7.50
C ASN A 466 -24.27 -8.17 -7.69
N MET A 467 -25.59 -8.00 -7.57
CA MET A 467 -26.56 -9.06 -7.82
C MET A 467 -27.05 -9.06 -9.29
N ILE A 468 -26.21 -8.60 -10.20
CA ILE A 468 -26.56 -8.49 -11.64
C ILE A 468 -26.22 -9.77 -12.38
N SER A 469 -26.89 -9.95 -13.51
CA SER A 469 -26.54 -10.96 -14.51
C SER A 469 -26.23 -10.26 -15.82
N LEU A 470 -24.95 -10.28 -16.20
CA LEU A 470 -24.52 -9.66 -17.44
C LEU A 470 -24.93 -10.48 -18.64
N VAL A 471 -25.39 -9.77 -19.65
CA VAL A 471 -25.66 -10.31 -21.00
C VAL A 471 -24.64 -9.71 -21.95
N VAL A 472 -23.92 -10.61 -22.60
CA VAL A 472 -22.89 -10.25 -23.58
C VAL A 472 -23.40 -10.67 -24.94
N THR A 473 -23.48 -9.76 -25.90
CA THR A 473 -23.75 -10.13 -27.30
C THR A 473 -22.45 -10.59 -27.97
N ASN A 474 -22.51 -11.56 -28.89
CA ASN A 474 -21.28 -12.10 -29.49
C ASN A 474 -20.91 -11.48 -30.85
N ASN A 475 -21.57 -10.39 -31.26
CA ASN A 475 -21.43 -9.80 -32.60
C ASN A 475 -20.68 -8.46 -32.59
N TYR A 476 -19.52 -8.39 -31.90
CA TYR A 476 -18.75 -7.17 -31.89
C TYR A 476 -17.83 -7.05 -33.11
N THR A 477 -17.71 -5.81 -33.62
CA THR A 477 -16.71 -5.41 -34.61
C THR A 477 -15.78 -4.37 -33.98
N ASN A 478 -14.51 -4.35 -34.36
CA ASN A 478 -13.45 -3.54 -33.74
C ASN A 478 -13.67 -1.99 -33.83
N THR A 479 -14.61 -1.53 -34.63
CA THR A 479 -14.71 -0.10 -35.00
C THR A 479 -15.52 0.77 -34.02
N SER A 480 -16.12 0.21 -32.98
CA SER A 480 -17.03 0.93 -32.09
C SER A 480 -16.83 0.66 -30.59
N LEU A 481 -15.83 -0.13 -30.23
CA LEU A 481 -15.59 -0.49 -28.82
C LEU A 481 -14.67 0.53 -28.13
N PRO A 482 -14.86 0.80 -26.81
CA PRO A 482 -13.94 1.60 -26.03
C PRO A 482 -12.58 0.88 -25.86
N GLU A 483 -11.51 1.62 -25.69
CA GLU A 483 -10.19 1.09 -25.35
C GLU A 483 -10.06 1.00 -23.82
N LEU A 484 -10.51 -0.11 -23.23
CA LEU A 484 -10.48 -0.28 -21.80
C LEU A 484 -9.05 -0.48 -21.29
N VAL A 485 -8.74 0.16 -20.18
CA VAL A 485 -7.52 0.01 -19.38
C VAL A 485 -7.77 -0.92 -18.19
N GLN A 486 -8.94 -0.80 -17.56
CA GLN A 486 -9.35 -1.64 -16.45
C GLN A 486 -10.78 -2.14 -16.63
N LEU A 487 -10.96 -3.44 -16.42
CA LEU A 487 -12.28 -4.08 -16.49
C LEU A 487 -12.50 -4.97 -15.28
N GLY A 488 -13.52 -4.67 -14.48
CA GLY A 488 -13.96 -5.46 -13.34
C GLY A 488 -15.39 -5.93 -13.51
N LEU A 489 -15.59 -7.27 -13.61
CA LEU A 489 -16.85 -7.96 -13.78
C LEU A 489 -16.98 -9.15 -12.82
N SER A 490 -16.39 -9.06 -11.61
CA SER A 490 -16.53 -10.14 -10.62
C SER A 490 -17.96 -10.28 -10.15
N SER A 491 -18.39 -11.52 -9.87
CA SER A 491 -19.74 -11.85 -9.40
C SER A 491 -20.87 -11.37 -10.34
N CYS A 492 -20.62 -11.35 -11.65
CA CYS A 492 -21.58 -10.91 -12.67
C CYS A 492 -22.29 -12.05 -13.41
N ASN A 493 -22.18 -13.28 -12.88
CA ASN A 493 -22.80 -14.50 -13.42
C ASN A 493 -22.38 -14.86 -14.87
N LEU A 494 -21.13 -14.51 -15.23
CA LEU A 494 -20.55 -14.87 -16.52
C LEU A 494 -20.30 -16.37 -16.59
N LYS A 495 -20.62 -16.99 -17.74
CA LYS A 495 -20.40 -18.43 -18.02
C LYS A 495 -19.22 -18.69 -18.95
N GLU A 496 -18.80 -17.69 -19.69
CA GLU A 496 -17.70 -17.73 -20.66
C GLU A 496 -16.94 -16.40 -20.67
N PHE A 497 -15.76 -16.40 -21.24
CA PHE A 497 -14.99 -15.17 -21.45
C PHE A 497 -15.71 -14.25 -22.44
N PRO A 498 -15.98 -12.98 -22.10
CA PRO A 498 -16.62 -12.02 -22.99
C PRO A 498 -15.86 -11.86 -24.31
N SER A 499 -16.51 -12.12 -25.44
CA SER A 499 -15.85 -12.16 -26.75
C SER A 499 -15.28 -10.83 -27.23
N PHE A 500 -15.79 -9.69 -26.74
CA PHE A 500 -15.26 -8.37 -27.06
C PHE A 500 -13.83 -8.15 -26.54
N LEU A 501 -13.39 -8.90 -25.52
CA LEU A 501 -12.03 -8.83 -24.98
C LEU A 501 -10.96 -9.09 -26.06
N ARG A 502 -11.31 -9.82 -27.13
CA ARG A 502 -10.40 -10.05 -28.27
C ARG A 502 -9.97 -8.77 -29.01
N PHE A 503 -10.65 -7.67 -28.76
CA PHE A 503 -10.36 -6.36 -29.37
C PHE A 503 -9.75 -5.35 -28.41
N GLN A 504 -9.46 -5.75 -27.16
CA GLN A 504 -8.90 -4.88 -26.15
C GLN A 504 -7.36 -4.97 -26.15
N ASN A 505 -6.66 -3.94 -26.63
CA ASN A 505 -5.20 -3.94 -26.78
C ASN A 505 -4.48 -3.09 -25.72
N LYS A 506 -5.24 -2.32 -24.92
CA LYS A 506 -4.68 -1.44 -23.88
C LYS A 506 -5.01 -1.88 -22.46
N LEU A 507 -5.62 -3.06 -22.31
CA LEU A 507 -6.04 -3.54 -21.01
C LEU A 507 -4.83 -3.80 -20.10
N GLN A 508 -4.85 -3.21 -18.93
CA GLN A 508 -3.84 -3.38 -17.88
C GLN A 508 -4.33 -4.30 -16.76
N VAL A 509 -5.62 -4.21 -16.41
CA VAL A 509 -6.19 -5.01 -15.33
C VAL A 509 -7.50 -5.67 -15.79
N LEU A 510 -7.58 -6.99 -15.63
CA LEU A 510 -8.77 -7.79 -15.91
C LEU A 510 -9.20 -8.55 -14.66
N ILE A 511 -10.41 -8.28 -14.16
CA ILE A 511 -10.96 -8.89 -12.94
C ILE A 511 -12.26 -9.60 -13.30
N LEU A 512 -12.27 -10.95 -13.26
CA LEU A 512 -13.40 -11.83 -13.57
C LEU A 512 -13.64 -12.86 -12.45
N ASP A 513 -13.20 -12.57 -11.23
CA ASP A 513 -13.37 -13.49 -10.09
C ASP A 513 -14.84 -13.79 -9.81
N ASP A 514 -15.10 -14.87 -9.05
CA ASP A 514 -16.44 -15.23 -8.55
C ASP A 514 -17.52 -15.31 -9.65
N ASN A 515 -17.16 -15.86 -10.81
CA ASN A 515 -18.11 -16.10 -11.89
C ASN A 515 -18.35 -17.61 -12.10
N LYS A 516 -18.96 -17.98 -13.19
CA LYS A 516 -19.23 -19.37 -13.60
C LYS A 516 -18.53 -19.72 -14.90
N ILE A 517 -17.39 -19.09 -15.15
CA ILE A 517 -16.61 -19.29 -16.37
C ILE A 517 -16.08 -20.71 -16.37
N ASP A 518 -16.41 -21.49 -17.39
CA ASP A 518 -16.06 -22.90 -17.51
C ASP A 518 -15.13 -23.15 -18.71
N GLY A 519 -14.38 -24.24 -18.65
CA GLY A 519 -13.52 -24.70 -19.74
C GLY A 519 -12.14 -24.08 -19.76
N LEU A 520 -11.61 -23.87 -20.95
CA LEU A 520 -10.23 -23.40 -21.14
C LEU A 520 -10.15 -21.87 -21.27
N VAL A 521 -9.09 -21.27 -20.78
CA VAL A 521 -8.75 -19.87 -21.11
C VAL A 521 -8.44 -19.81 -22.61
N PRO A 522 -9.21 -19.06 -23.41
CA PRO A 522 -9.16 -19.17 -24.86
C PRO A 522 -7.88 -18.50 -25.44
N MET A 523 -7.34 -19.10 -26.48
CA MET A 523 -6.10 -18.65 -27.13
C MET A 523 -6.16 -17.19 -27.62
N TRP A 524 -7.33 -16.69 -28.03
CA TRP A 524 -7.46 -15.33 -28.52
C TRP A 524 -7.19 -14.25 -27.44
N ILE A 525 -7.38 -14.55 -26.14
CA ILE A 525 -7.04 -13.62 -25.05
C ILE A 525 -5.52 -13.43 -24.89
N TRP A 526 -4.74 -14.37 -25.41
CA TRP A 526 -3.29 -14.40 -25.31
C TRP A 526 -2.60 -13.40 -26.22
N ASN A 527 -3.24 -13.04 -27.33
CA ASN A 527 -2.69 -12.14 -28.34
C ASN A 527 -2.99 -10.68 -28.05
N ASN A 528 -3.94 -10.41 -27.13
CA ASN A 528 -4.39 -9.07 -26.82
C ASN A 528 -3.70 -8.56 -25.55
N SER A 529 -3.45 -7.25 -25.50
CA SER A 529 -2.84 -6.59 -24.35
C SER A 529 -1.54 -7.25 -23.88
N ARG A 530 -0.80 -7.90 -24.80
CA ARG A 530 0.38 -8.70 -24.48
C ARG A 530 1.45 -7.92 -23.71
N GLU A 531 1.62 -6.64 -24.03
CA GLU A 531 2.61 -5.76 -23.44
C GLU A 531 2.01 -4.81 -22.40
N THR A 532 0.69 -4.76 -22.27
CA THR A 532 0.03 -3.81 -21.37
C THR A 532 -0.56 -4.47 -20.13
N LEU A 533 -0.91 -5.76 -20.19
CA LEU A 533 -1.61 -6.44 -19.11
C LEU A 533 -0.66 -6.68 -17.93
N GLU A 534 -1.02 -6.11 -16.79
CA GLU A 534 -0.25 -6.12 -15.54
C GLU A 534 -0.94 -6.98 -14.46
N GLY A 535 -2.29 -7.10 -14.50
CA GLY A 535 -3.05 -7.89 -13.54
C GLY A 535 -4.18 -8.71 -14.14
N ILE A 536 -4.24 -10.00 -13.77
CA ILE A 536 -5.34 -10.92 -14.12
C ILE A 536 -5.86 -11.59 -12.86
N TYR A 537 -7.18 -11.51 -12.67
CA TYR A 537 -7.92 -12.09 -11.56
C TYR A 537 -9.04 -12.97 -12.10
N LEU A 538 -8.90 -14.29 -11.96
CA LEU A 538 -9.80 -15.33 -12.45
C LEU A 538 -10.23 -16.31 -11.36
N SER A 539 -10.03 -15.95 -10.08
CA SER A 539 -10.30 -16.85 -8.96
C SER A 539 -11.80 -17.17 -8.84
N HIS A 540 -12.12 -18.30 -8.19
CA HIS A 540 -13.51 -18.73 -7.97
C HIS A 540 -14.33 -18.86 -9.26
N ASN A 541 -13.82 -19.67 -10.20
CA ASN A 541 -14.48 -20.06 -11.44
C ASN A 541 -14.42 -21.58 -11.64
N SER A 542 -14.73 -22.08 -12.81
CA SER A 542 -14.64 -23.51 -13.18
C SER A 542 -13.59 -23.75 -14.27
N ILE A 543 -12.56 -22.91 -14.36
CA ILE A 543 -11.54 -22.97 -15.40
C ILE A 543 -10.70 -24.25 -15.24
N THR A 544 -10.58 -25.03 -16.32
CA THR A 544 -9.91 -26.34 -16.32
C THR A 544 -8.49 -26.31 -16.86
N GLY A 545 -8.09 -25.26 -17.56
CA GLY A 545 -6.76 -25.14 -18.15
C GLY A 545 -6.65 -24.00 -19.14
N PHE A 546 -5.68 -24.11 -20.04
CA PHE A 546 -5.39 -23.16 -21.10
C PHE A 546 -5.41 -23.85 -22.47
N ASP A 547 -5.88 -23.13 -23.48
CA ASP A 547 -6.07 -23.67 -24.84
C ASP A 547 -4.75 -23.96 -25.59
N GLN A 548 -3.59 -23.61 -25.00
CA GLN A 548 -2.27 -23.75 -25.63
C GLN A 548 -1.22 -24.45 -24.73
N HIS A 549 -0.37 -25.28 -25.36
CA HIS A 549 0.82 -25.89 -24.75
C HIS A 549 2.10 -25.42 -25.48
N PRO A 550 3.22 -25.17 -24.79
CA PRO A 550 3.39 -25.18 -23.32
C PRO A 550 2.64 -24.01 -22.69
N HIS A 551 2.26 -24.18 -21.45
CA HIS A 551 1.47 -23.19 -20.68
C HIS A 551 2.27 -21.94 -20.28
N LEU A 552 3.04 -21.34 -21.19
CA LEU A 552 3.75 -20.10 -20.98
C LEU A 552 2.75 -18.94 -21.09
N LEU A 553 2.60 -18.17 -20.03
CA LEU A 553 1.77 -16.97 -20.02
C LEU A 553 2.40 -15.90 -20.92
N PRO A 554 1.66 -15.35 -21.91
CA PRO A 554 2.24 -14.53 -22.96
C PRO A 554 2.47 -13.06 -22.55
N TRP A 555 1.88 -12.62 -21.45
CA TRP A 555 1.87 -11.22 -21.02
C TRP A 555 3.21 -10.82 -20.37
N THR A 556 4.00 -10.03 -21.08
CA THR A 556 5.39 -9.70 -20.72
C THR A 556 5.51 -8.81 -19.48
N ASN A 557 4.47 -8.01 -19.21
CA ASN A 557 4.44 -7.08 -18.08
C ASN A 557 3.54 -7.55 -16.92
N LEU A 558 3.08 -8.81 -16.95
CA LEU A 558 2.19 -9.34 -15.93
C LEU A 558 2.88 -9.38 -14.57
N GLN A 559 2.34 -8.65 -13.61
CA GLN A 559 2.82 -8.57 -12.23
C GLN A 559 1.95 -9.38 -11.28
N VAL A 560 0.64 -9.48 -11.56
CA VAL A 560 -0.33 -10.12 -10.68
C VAL A 560 -1.12 -11.18 -11.43
N PHE A 561 -1.07 -12.42 -10.93
CA PHE A 561 -1.82 -13.55 -11.48
C PHE A 561 -2.52 -14.31 -10.36
N PHE A 562 -3.84 -14.20 -10.32
CA PHE A 562 -4.73 -14.95 -9.44
C PHE A 562 -5.69 -15.85 -10.23
N ILE A 563 -5.64 -17.16 -9.97
CA ILE A 563 -6.55 -18.13 -10.56
C ILE A 563 -6.94 -19.23 -9.53
N ASN A 564 -7.05 -18.80 -8.28
CA ASN A 564 -7.36 -19.69 -7.16
C ASN A 564 -8.79 -20.26 -7.26
N ASN A 565 -9.03 -21.37 -6.57
CA ASN A 565 -10.38 -21.96 -6.54
C ASN A 565 -10.95 -22.18 -7.94
N ASN A 566 -10.22 -22.97 -8.73
CA ASN A 566 -10.60 -23.39 -10.07
C ASN A 566 -10.41 -24.92 -10.22
N GLN A 567 -10.44 -25.42 -11.44
CA GLN A 567 -10.28 -26.85 -11.75
C GLN A 567 -9.05 -27.10 -12.63
N LEU A 568 -8.01 -26.25 -12.55
CA LEU A 568 -6.80 -26.36 -13.36
C LEU A 568 -6.16 -27.72 -13.17
N ARG A 569 -5.74 -28.35 -14.27
CA ARG A 569 -5.09 -29.66 -14.29
C ARG A 569 -3.74 -29.59 -15.00
N GLY A 570 -2.86 -30.57 -14.70
CA GLY A 570 -1.55 -30.65 -15.34
C GLY A 570 -0.49 -29.89 -14.57
N GLN A 571 0.51 -29.36 -15.26
CA GLN A 571 1.66 -28.66 -14.68
C GLN A 571 1.37 -27.18 -14.44
N LEU A 572 2.21 -26.55 -13.61
CA LEU A 572 2.16 -25.09 -13.33
C LEU A 572 2.28 -24.28 -14.63
N PRO A 573 1.37 -23.30 -14.85
CA PRO A 573 1.54 -22.30 -15.90
C PRO A 573 2.83 -21.47 -15.65
N ILE A 574 3.58 -21.20 -16.71
CA ILE A 574 4.87 -20.51 -16.59
C ILE A 574 4.65 -19.00 -16.74
N PRO A 575 4.87 -18.16 -15.71
CA PRO A 575 4.75 -16.71 -15.83
C PRO A 575 6.03 -16.10 -16.41
N GLN A 576 5.94 -14.82 -16.80
CA GLN A 576 7.09 -14.01 -17.18
C GLN A 576 7.86 -13.51 -15.94
N GLN A 577 9.09 -13.01 -16.15
CA GLN A 577 9.95 -12.53 -15.04
C GLN A 577 9.42 -11.27 -14.32
N SER A 578 8.44 -10.59 -14.90
CA SER A 578 7.77 -9.41 -14.32
C SER A 578 6.86 -9.73 -13.13
N ILE A 579 6.57 -11.02 -12.91
CA ILE A 579 5.59 -11.45 -11.90
C ILE A 579 6.03 -11.08 -10.47
N VAL A 580 5.10 -10.52 -9.72
CA VAL A 580 5.26 -10.13 -8.31
C VAL A 580 4.38 -11.00 -7.42
N ILE A 581 3.16 -11.26 -7.85
CA ILE A 581 2.17 -12.09 -7.14
C ILE A 581 1.74 -13.23 -8.06
N TYR A 582 1.96 -14.46 -7.60
CA TYR A 582 1.57 -15.66 -8.32
C TYR A 582 0.83 -16.61 -7.38
N SER A 583 -0.47 -16.75 -7.59
CA SER A 583 -1.31 -17.62 -6.79
C SER A 583 -2.24 -18.48 -7.67
N VAL A 584 -2.09 -19.80 -7.53
CA VAL A 584 -2.86 -20.82 -8.19
C VAL A 584 -3.44 -21.83 -7.19
N ALA A 585 -3.68 -21.39 -5.98
CA ALA A 585 -4.18 -22.21 -4.88
C ALA A 585 -5.52 -22.86 -5.17
N HIS A 586 -5.87 -23.92 -4.45
CA HIS A 586 -7.14 -24.63 -4.61
C HIS A 586 -7.45 -25.02 -6.06
N ASN A 587 -6.54 -25.80 -6.66
CA ASN A 587 -6.68 -26.36 -7.99
C ASN A 587 -6.31 -27.86 -8.00
N ASN A 588 -6.25 -28.48 -9.17
CA ASN A 588 -5.88 -29.90 -9.34
C ASN A 588 -4.52 -30.05 -10.03
N LEU A 589 -3.58 -29.11 -9.78
CA LEU A 589 -2.26 -29.12 -10.39
C LEU A 589 -1.41 -30.25 -9.84
N ILE A 590 -0.57 -30.83 -10.71
CA ILE A 590 0.32 -31.97 -10.42
C ILE A 590 1.74 -31.66 -10.84
N GLY A 591 2.69 -32.52 -10.44
CA GLY A 591 4.12 -32.42 -10.80
C GLY A 591 4.93 -31.67 -9.75
N GLU A 592 6.17 -31.34 -10.10
CA GLU A 592 7.13 -30.68 -9.22
C GLU A 592 7.16 -29.18 -9.46
N ILE A 593 7.70 -28.41 -8.51
CA ILE A 593 8.00 -26.99 -8.75
C ILE A 593 9.17 -26.92 -9.73
N PRO A 594 8.96 -26.38 -10.94
CA PRO A 594 10.00 -26.37 -11.95
C PRO A 594 11.13 -25.39 -11.66
N ALA A 595 12.31 -25.62 -12.23
CA ALA A 595 13.50 -24.80 -12.01
C ALA A 595 13.36 -23.33 -12.47
N TRP A 596 12.48 -23.03 -13.41
CA TRP A 596 12.23 -21.65 -13.88
C TRP A 596 11.75 -20.71 -12.77
N ILE A 597 11.15 -21.24 -11.68
CA ILE A 597 10.75 -20.43 -10.53
C ILE A 597 11.92 -19.61 -9.97
N CYS A 598 13.14 -20.10 -10.13
CA CYS A 598 14.37 -19.48 -9.67
C CYS A 598 14.73 -18.19 -10.40
N GLU A 599 14.13 -17.93 -11.55
CA GLU A 599 14.37 -16.76 -12.39
C GLU A 599 13.45 -15.58 -12.03
N LEU A 600 12.44 -15.83 -11.20
CA LEU A 600 11.42 -14.86 -10.82
C LEU A 600 11.89 -13.93 -9.68
N LYS A 601 12.88 -13.09 -9.94
CA LYS A 601 13.54 -12.25 -8.93
C LYS A 601 12.65 -11.17 -8.31
N SER A 602 11.54 -10.83 -8.97
CA SER A 602 10.56 -9.85 -8.49
C SER A 602 9.44 -10.45 -7.65
N LEU A 603 9.40 -11.79 -7.52
CA LEU A 603 8.32 -12.52 -6.86
C LEU A 603 8.28 -12.22 -5.36
N GLN A 604 7.15 -11.72 -4.87
CA GLN A 604 6.88 -11.41 -3.46
C GLN A 604 5.90 -12.39 -2.82
N LEU A 605 4.91 -12.88 -3.57
CA LEU A 605 3.98 -13.91 -3.13
C LEU A 605 4.01 -15.11 -4.07
N LEU A 606 4.25 -16.29 -3.51
CA LEU A 606 4.05 -17.58 -4.16
C LEU A 606 3.07 -18.41 -3.35
N ASP A 607 1.87 -18.62 -3.89
CA ASP A 607 0.85 -19.45 -3.28
C ASP A 607 0.44 -20.57 -4.23
N LEU A 608 0.87 -21.80 -3.89
CA LEU A 608 0.57 -23.05 -4.59
C LEU A 608 -0.27 -24.00 -3.73
N SER A 609 -0.83 -23.49 -2.64
CA SER A 609 -1.53 -24.28 -1.62
C SER A 609 -2.74 -25.05 -2.20
N PHE A 610 -3.16 -26.11 -1.51
CA PHE A 610 -4.34 -26.88 -1.88
C PHE A 610 -4.32 -27.40 -3.33
N ASN A 611 -3.22 -28.07 -3.69
CA ASN A 611 -3.04 -28.73 -4.99
C ASN A 611 -2.61 -30.19 -4.80
N ASN A 612 -2.31 -30.88 -5.88
CA ASN A 612 -1.79 -32.27 -5.85
C ASN A 612 -0.32 -32.32 -6.33
N MET A 613 0.44 -31.24 -6.09
CA MET A 613 1.85 -31.12 -6.46
C MET A 613 2.73 -32.02 -5.59
N SER A 614 3.88 -32.43 -6.11
CA SER A 614 4.76 -33.39 -5.47
C SER A 614 6.24 -33.06 -5.73
N GLY A 615 7.13 -33.95 -5.36
CA GLY A 615 8.59 -33.78 -5.55
C GLY A 615 9.26 -33.02 -4.41
N THR A 616 10.49 -32.59 -4.63
CA THR A 616 11.31 -31.85 -3.66
C THR A 616 11.36 -30.39 -3.99
N LEU A 617 11.53 -29.55 -2.98
CA LEU A 617 11.64 -28.12 -3.20
C LEU A 617 12.99 -27.76 -3.84
N PRO A 618 13.02 -26.95 -4.91
CA PRO A 618 14.25 -26.45 -5.49
C PRO A 618 14.96 -25.53 -4.49
N SER A 619 16.27 -25.72 -4.31
CA SER A 619 17.05 -24.96 -3.32
C SER A 619 17.02 -23.44 -3.51
N CYS A 620 16.80 -22.99 -4.74
CA CYS A 620 16.70 -21.57 -5.08
C CYS A 620 15.51 -20.84 -4.46
N LEU A 621 14.46 -21.54 -4.03
CA LEU A 621 13.36 -20.90 -3.27
C LEU A 621 13.87 -20.23 -1.99
N GLY A 622 14.88 -20.82 -1.34
CA GLY A 622 15.57 -20.22 -0.20
C GLY A 622 16.33 -18.93 -0.59
N ILE A 623 16.89 -18.88 -1.80
CA ILE A 623 17.58 -17.70 -2.32
C ILE A 623 16.57 -16.59 -2.70
N LEU A 624 15.42 -16.96 -3.26
CA LEU A 624 14.32 -16.04 -3.56
C LEU A 624 13.73 -15.39 -2.30
N SER A 625 14.04 -15.90 -1.10
CA SER A 625 13.61 -15.27 0.16
C SER A 625 14.03 -13.80 0.31
N ASN A 626 14.98 -13.33 -0.49
CA ASN A 626 15.34 -11.90 -0.54
C ASN A 626 14.27 -11.01 -1.21
N SER A 627 13.38 -11.56 -2.02
CA SER A 627 12.24 -10.89 -2.63
C SER A 627 10.90 -11.40 -2.07
N LEU A 628 10.80 -12.71 -1.79
CA LEU A 628 9.60 -13.31 -1.25
C LEU A 628 9.24 -12.76 0.14
N ILE A 629 7.99 -12.35 0.25
CA ILE A 629 7.34 -11.94 1.49
C ILE A 629 6.52 -13.11 2.06
N ALA A 630 5.82 -13.85 1.19
CA ALA A 630 5.02 -15.01 1.58
C ALA A 630 5.25 -16.19 0.64
N LEU A 631 5.39 -17.38 1.24
CA LEU A 631 5.49 -18.68 0.57
C LEU A 631 4.50 -19.64 1.22
N ASP A 632 3.41 -19.94 0.49
CA ASP A 632 2.39 -20.91 0.91
C ASP A 632 2.37 -22.12 -0.02
N LEU A 633 2.78 -23.27 0.50
CA LEU A 633 2.79 -24.56 -0.20
C LEU A 633 1.95 -25.61 0.53
N ARG A 634 1.15 -25.21 1.52
CA ARG A 634 0.37 -26.14 2.34
C ARG A 634 -0.56 -27.01 1.51
N GLN A 635 -0.91 -28.14 2.09
CA GLN A 635 -1.85 -29.13 1.53
C GLN A 635 -1.52 -29.54 0.09
N ASN A 636 -0.33 -30.17 -0.02
CA ASN A 636 0.22 -30.76 -1.23
C ASN A 636 0.88 -32.12 -0.93
N ASN A 637 1.62 -32.68 -1.88
CA ASN A 637 2.36 -33.93 -1.70
C ASN A 637 3.88 -33.71 -1.77
N PHE A 638 4.38 -32.50 -1.44
CA PHE A 638 5.83 -32.23 -1.42
C PHE A 638 6.53 -33.10 -0.38
N GLN A 639 7.74 -33.56 -0.71
CA GLN A 639 8.49 -34.49 0.11
C GLN A 639 9.97 -34.13 0.21
N GLY A 640 10.74 -34.93 0.97
CA GLY A 640 12.17 -34.72 1.16
C GLY A 640 12.48 -33.75 2.30
N LYS A 641 13.65 -33.15 2.28
CA LYS A 641 14.10 -32.22 3.31
C LYS A 641 13.58 -30.80 3.02
N MET A 642 13.37 -30.03 4.08
CA MET A 642 13.07 -28.61 3.96
C MET A 642 14.23 -27.83 3.30
N LEU A 643 13.91 -26.64 2.76
CA LEU A 643 14.88 -25.69 2.20
C LEU A 643 15.95 -25.33 3.24
N ASN A 644 17.23 -25.45 2.88
CA ASN A 644 18.35 -25.04 3.73
C ASN A 644 19.26 -24.01 3.02
N ALA A 645 18.65 -22.99 2.41
CA ALA A 645 19.34 -22.01 1.59
C ALA A 645 18.83 -20.56 1.83
N PHE A 646 18.21 -20.30 3.00
CA PHE A 646 17.78 -18.93 3.33
C PHE A 646 18.98 -18.04 3.57
N LEU A 647 19.05 -16.92 2.85
CA LEU A 647 20.14 -15.97 2.91
C LEU A 647 19.91 -14.87 3.97
N PRO A 648 20.98 -14.28 4.51
CA PRO A 648 20.86 -13.07 5.34
C PRO A 648 20.20 -11.93 4.57
N GLY A 649 19.28 -11.21 5.24
CA GLY A 649 18.51 -10.14 4.59
C GLY A 649 17.19 -10.59 3.97
N SER A 650 16.78 -11.83 4.21
CA SER A 650 15.48 -12.38 3.78
C SER A 650 14.32 -11.45 4.12
N GLN A 651 13.43 -11.22 3.15
CA GLN A 651 12.20 -10.44 3.32
C GLN A 651 11.01 -11.30 3.77
N LEU A 652 11.21 -12.61 3.89
CA LEU A 652 10.16 -13.58 4.19
C LEU A 652 9.52 -13.30 5.55
N LYS A 653 8.21 -13.08 5.53
CA LYS A 653 7.35 -12.87 6.70
C LYS A 653 6.48 -14.10 6.99
N GLU A 654 6.09 -14.83 5.95
CA GLU A 654 5.27 -16.01 6.05
C GLU A 654 5.90 -17.20 5.35
N LEU A 655 5.93 -18.34 6.05
CA LEU A 655 6.28 -19.63 5.50
C LEU A 655 5.27 -20.68 5.98
N ASP A 656 4.42 -21.12 5.08
CA ASP A 656 3.49 -22.23 5.32
C ASP A 656 3.82 -23.43 4.43
N LEU A 657 4.29 -24.51 5.06
CA LEU A 657 4.59 -25.79 4.43
C LEU A 657 3.73 -26.93 5.02
N SER A 658 2.66 -26.57 5.73
CA SER A 658 1.81 -27.53 6.44
C SER A 658 1.12 -28.54 5.51
N GLU A 659 0.68 -29.64 6.09
CA GLU A 659 -0.07 -30.71 5.40
C GLU A 659 0.66 -31.20 4.13
N ASN A 660 1.92 -31.60 4.30
CA ASN A 660 2.79 -32.15 3.26
C ASN A 660 3.51 -33.43 3.75
N ARG A 661 4.54 -33.86 3.05
CA ARG A 661 5.34 -35.06 3.40
C ARG A 661 6.80 -34.71 3.67
N PHE A 662 7.10 -33.52 4.13
CA PHE A 662 8.46 -33.11 4.49
C PHE A 662 9.00 -33.94 5.64
N SER A 663 10.29 -34.22 5.59
CA SER A 663 10.98 -35.03 6.57
C SER A 663 12.37 -34.48 6.89
N GLY A 664 13.03 -35.07 7.90
CA GLY A 664 14.35 -34.58 8.33
C GLY A 664 14.26 -33.50 9.39
N GLN A 665 15.36 -32.78 9.56
CA GLN A 665 15.51 -31.74 10.58
C GLN A 665 15.12 -30.37 10.06
N LEU A 666 14.79 -29.44 10.97
CA LEU A 666 14.55 -28.04 10.65
C LEU A 666 15.85 -27.35 10.25
N PRO A 667 15.87 -26.64 9.13
CA PRO A 667 17.08 -26.00 8.61
C PRO A 667 17.49 -24.79 9.46
N ARG A 668 18.73 -24.79 9.94
CA ARG A 668 19.27 -23.67 10.73
C ARG A 668 19.31 -22.34 9.97
N SER A 669 19.34 -22.37 8.63
CA SER A 669 19.30 -21.16 7.79
C SER A 669 18.02 -20.32 7.96
N LEU A 670 16.93 -20.87 8.53
CA LEU A 670 15.76 -20.10 8.92
C LEU A 670 16.07 -18.94 9.88
N MET A 671 17.18 -19.01 10.65
CA MET A 671 17.64 -17.90 11.50
C MET A 671 17.94 -16.61 10.69
N ASN A 672 18.21 -16.74 9.40
CA ASN A 672 18.45 -15.60 8.51
C ASN A 672 17.17 -14.85 8.14
N CYS A 673 15.98 -15.43 8.37
CA CYS A 673 14.69 -14.83 8.09
C CYS A 673 14.23 -13.94 9.24
N THR A 674 14.95 -12.86 9.51
CA THR A 674 14.69 -11.95 10.65
C THR A 674 13.35 -11.21 10.57
N ASN A 675 12.70 -11.18 9.41
CA ASN A 675 11.38 -10.63 9.21
C ASN A 675 10.24 -11.64 9.40
N LEU A 676 10.55 -12.92 9.66
CA LEU A 676 9.56 -13.97 9.76
C LEU A 676 8.59 -13.72 10.93
N GLU A 677 7.30 -13.67 10.62
CA GLU A 677 6.20 -13.42 11.54
C GLU A 677 5.36 -14.70 11.77
N PHE A 678 5.23 -15.52 10.71
CA PHE A 678 4.41 -16.72 10.70
C PHE A 678 5.21 -17.92 10.15
N LEU A 679 5.22 -19.02 10.90
CA LEU A 679 5.81 -20.30 10.50
C LEU A 679 4.84 -21.44 10.83
N SER A 680 4.33 -22.13 9.81
CA SER A 680 3.54 -23.33 9.95
C SER A 680 4.17 -24.51 9.22
N LEU A 681 4.39 -25.61 9.97
CA LEU A 681 4.96 -26.88 9.50
C LEU A 681 4.08 -28.07 9.94
N GLU A 682 2.82 -27.81 10.30
CA GLU A 682 1.93 -28.84 10.82
C GLU A 682 1.71 -30.01 9.83
N ASP A 683 1.33 -31.16 10.36
CA ASP A 683 0.98 -32.35 9.56
C ASP A 683 2.07 -32.72 8.52
N ASN A 684 3.30 -32.92 9.00
CA ASN A 684 4.46 -33.39 8.23
C ASN A 684 5.14 -34.61 8.92
N SER A 685 6.31 -35.02 8.43
CA SER A 685 7.11 -36.08 9.01
C SER A 685 8.46 -35.58 9.55
N LEU A 686 8.52 -34.36 10.03
CA LEU A 686 9.74 -33.76 10.55
C LEU A 686 10.17 -34.43 11.86
N HIS A 687 11.48 -34.68 12.04
CA HIS A 687 12.05 -35.27 13.23
C HIS A 687 13.25 -34.43 13.68
N ASP A 688 13.12 -33.76 14.80
CA ASP A 688 14.15 -32.92 15.40
C ASP A 688 13.82 -32.70 16.88
N VAL A 689 14.75 -32.13 17.60
CA VAL A 689 14.47 -31.54 18.92
C VAL A 689 13.77 -30.19 18.77
N PHE A 690 13.22 -29.68 19.87
CA PHE A 690 12.58 -28.37 19.87
C PHE A 690 13.54 -27.28 19.33
N PRO A 691 13.13 -26.53 18.33
CA PRO A 691 13.98 -25.52 17.68
C PRO A 691 14.07 -24.22 18.50
N SER A 692 14.66 -24.28 19.70
CA SER A 692 14.82 -23.16 20.62
C SER A 692 15.49 -21.93 19.99
N TRP A 693 16.34 -22.16 18.98
CA TRP A 693 17.01 -21.12 18.20
C TRP A 693 16.04 -20.22 17.39
N LEU A 694 14.81 -20.67 17.07
CA LEU A 694 13.79 -19.81 16.47
C LEU A 694 13.38 -18.66 17.40
N GLY A 695 13.61 -18.79 18.71
CA GLY A 695 13.39 -17.72 19.68
C GLY A 695 14.29 -16.49 19.50
N THR A 696 15.31 -16.58 18.65
CA THR A 696 16.13 -15.42 18.25
C THR A 696 15.49 -14.55 17.16
N LEU A 697 14.44 -15.05 16.50
CA LEU A 697 13.73 -14.31 15.49
C LEU A 697 12.89 -13.18 16.12
N PRO A 698 13.20 -11.91 15.83
CA PRO A 698 12.65 -10.79 16.59
C PRO A 698 11.17 -10.52 16.31
N ARG A 699 10.63 -11.04 15.21
CA ARG A 699 9.26 -10.77 14.74
C ARG A 699 8.35 -11.99 14.75
N LEU A 700 8.83 -13.18 15.09
CA LEU A 700 8.04 -14.40 15.06
C LEU A 700 6.86 -14.33 16.05
N GLN A 701 5.64 -14.37 15.52
CA GLN A 701 4.38 -14.25 16.26
C GLN A 701 3.61 -15.58 16.32
N VAL A 702 3.69 -16.38 15.24
CA VAL A 702 2.95 -17.63 15.11
C VAL A 702 3.93 -18.77 14.78
N LEU A 703 3.92 -19.82 15.60
CA LEU A 703 4.73 -21.03 15.41
C LEU A 703 3.84 -22.26 15.55
N VAL A 704 3.58 -22.95 14.42
CA VAL A 704 2.78 -24.18 14.39
C VAL A 704 3.64 -25.33 13.92
N LEU A 705 3.90 -26.29 14.83
CA LEU A 705 4.71 -27.51 14.58
C LEU A 705 3.90 -28.79 14.86
N ARG A 706 2.60 -28.68 14.99
CA ARG A 706 1.68 -29.76 15.33
C ARG A 706 1.80 -30.95 14.38
N SER A 707 1.48 -32.16 14.89
CA SER A 707 1.41 -33.40 14.10
C SER A 707 2.68 -33.69 13.31
N ASN A 708 3.82 -33.79 14.01
CA ASN A 708 5.12 -34.18 13.49
C ASN A 708 5.75 -35.31 14.33
N LYS A 709 7.00 -35.60 14.09
CA LYS A 709 7.79 -36.56 14.89
C LYS A 709 8.86 -35.88 15.75
N LEU A 710 8.60 -34.60 16.13
CA LEU A 710 9.52 -33.83 16.95
C LEU A 710 9.57 -34.41 18.36
N HIS A 711 10.76 -34.43 19.00
CA HIS A 711 10.99 -35.17 20.21
C HIS A 711 11.95 -34.47 21.18
N GLY A 712 12.17 -35.09 22.33
CA GLY A 712 13.09 -34.61 23.37
C GLY A 712 12.49 -33.46 24.20
N PRO A 713 13.27 -32.94 25.13
CA PRO A 713 12.82 -31.87 26.01
C PRO A 713 12.77 -30.53 25.28
N ILE A 714 11.88 -29.67 25.74
CA ILE A 714 11.93 -28.23 25.41
C ILE A 714 12.98 -27.65 26.37
N ASP A 715 14.26 -27.66 25.96
CA ASP A 715 15.36 -27.28 26.85
C ASP A 715 15.51 -25.74 26.92
N GLY A 716 15.33 -25.21 28.12
CA GLY A 716 15.61 -23.81 28.46
C GLY A 716 16.99 -23.60 29.12
N SER A 717 17.81 -24.70 29.27
CA SER A 717 18.96 -24.69 30.17
C SER A 717 20.22 -24.00 29.61
N THR A 718 20.34 -23.80 28.31
CA THR A 718 21.61 -23.38 27.69
C THR A 718 21.63 -22.03 27.03
N ALA A 719 20.50 -21.30 26.96
CA ALA A 719 20.50 -20.10 26.15
C ALA A 719 19.76 -18.93 26.81
N VAL A 720 20.52 -17.96 27.24
CA VAL A 720 20.14 -16.53 27.38
C VAL A 720 19.49 -15.96 26.09
N SER A 721 19.45 -16.74 24.99
CA SER A 721 19.07 -16.31 23.64
C SER A 721 17.70 -16.76 23.13
N SER A 722 17.01 -17.73 23.73
CA SER A 722 15.70 -18.20 23.23
C SER A 722 14.54 -17.39 23.85
N ARG A 723 14.31 -16.18 23.35
CA ARG A 723 13.38 -15.25 24.04
C ARG A 723 11.97 -15.22 23.47
N PHE A 724 11.71 -15.61 22.22
CA PHE A 724 10.41 -15.49 21.55
C PHE A 724 9.66 -14.20 21.92
N PRO A 725 10.23 -13.01 21.67
CA PRO A 725 9.73 -11.75 22.25
C PRO A 725 8.33 -11.37 21.76
N MET A 726 7.97 -11.76 20.55
CA MET A 726 6.73 -11.40 19.89
C MET A 726 5.74 -12.57 19.75
N LEU A 727 6.05 -13.75 20.28
CA LEU A 727 5.24 -14.95 20.11
C LEU A 727 3.86 -14.80 20.77
N ARG A 728 2.81 -15.13 20.01
CA ARG A 728 1.41 -15.05 20.38
C ARG A 728 0.69 -16.39 20.27
N ILE A 729 1.03 -17.18 19.26
CA ILE A 729 0.43 -18.48 19.02
C ILE A 729 1.56 -19.50 18.90
N ILE A 730 1.47 -20.56 19.70
CA ILE A 730 2.35 -21.72 19.59
C ILE A 730 1.52 -22.99 19.69
N ASP A 731 1.66 -23.87 18.69
CA ASP A 731 1.06 -25.19 18.67
C ASP A 731 2.14 -26.25 18.43
N LEU A 732 2.45 -27.04 19.48
CA LEU A 732 3.38 -28.16 19.46
C LEU A 732 2.66 -29.51 19.63
N SER A 733 1.33 -29.51 19.54
CA SER A 733 0.51 -30.66 19.84
C SER A 733 0.79 -31.86 18.90
N ASN A 734 0.42 -33.03 19.34
CA ASN A 734 0.57 -34.27 18.58
C ASN A 734 2.00 -34.49 18.07
N ASN A 735 2.95 -34.50 19.00
CA ASN A 735 4.39 -34.77 18.78
C ASN A 735 4.91 -35.75 19.82
N ARG A 736 6.22 -35.90 19.94
CA ARG A 736 6.90 -36.76 20.91
C ARG A 736 7.79 -35.98 21.88
N PHE A 737 7.45 -34.73 22.16
CA PHE A 737 8.18 -33.92 23.14
C PHE A 737 8.04 -34.54 24.53
N SER A 738 9.09 -34.46 25.33
CA SER A 738 9.16 -35.11 26.65
C SER A 738 9.89 -34.22 27.66
N GLY A 739 9.96 -34.70 28.92
CA GLY A 739 10.61 -33.98 30.00
C GLY A 739 9.74 -32.87 30.62
N GLN A 740 10.34 -32.15 31.57
CA GLN A 740 9.64 -31.13 32.34
C GLN A 740 9.64 -29.75 31.64
N LEU A 741 8.55 -29.02 31.79
CA LEU A 741 8.50 -27.62 31.37
C LEU A 741 9.25 -26.76 32.40
N HIS A 742 10.40 -26.20 32.06
CA HIS A 742 11.18 -25.39 32.96
C HIS A 742 10.52 -24.07 33.30
N HIS A 743 10.58 -23.64 34.58
CA HIS A 743 9.89 -22.42 35.04
C HIS A 743 10.29 -21.15 34.35
N ASN A 744 11.53 -21.03 33.85
CA ASN A 744 12.00 -19.82 33.15
C ASN A 744 11.48 -19.70 31.72
N TYR A 745 10.84 -20.73 31.18
CA TYR A 745 10.48 -20.79 29.75
C TYR A 745 9.50 -19.69 29.36
N PHE A 746 8.45 -19.52 30.14
CA PHE A 746 7.36 -18.58 29.89
C PHE A 746 7.65 -17.14 30.33
N THR A 747 8.72 -16.88 31.06
CA THR A 747 9.08 -15.53 31.54
C THR A 747 9.57 -14.60 30.46
N THR A 748 10.01 -15.15 29.30
CA THR A 748 10.57 -14.41 28.17
C THR A 748 9.56 -14.12 27.05
N TRP A 749 8.33 -14.63 27.15
CA TRP A 749 7.27 -14.44 26.14
C TRP A 749 6.51 -13.15 26.39
N HIS A 750 7.17 -12.03 26.07
CA HIS A 750 6.71 -10.70 26.44
C HIS A 750 5.39 -10.30 25.77
N ALA A 751 5.13 -10.71 24.53
CA ALA A 751 3.88 -10.42 23.83
C ALA A 751 2.66 -11.00 24.57
N MET A 752 2.77 -12.25 25.10
CA MET A 752 1.71 -12.88 25.87
C MET A 752 1.60 -12.36 27.31
N SER A 753 2.64 -11.70 27.82
CA SER A 753 2.66 -11.17 29.19
C SER A 753 1.89 -9.86 29.34
N SER A 754 1.69 -9.10 28.26
CA SER A 754 0.94 -7.85 28.29
C SER A 754 -0.56 -8.16 28.33
N GLY A 755 -1.20 -7.87 29.45
CA GLY A 755 -2.65 -8.06 29.61
C GLY A 755 -3.50 -7.00 28.89
N ASN A 756 -2.87 -6.02 28.26
CA ASN A 756 -3.53 -4.96 27.51
C ASN A 756 -3.62 -5.41 26.04
N LEU A 757 -4.77 -5.98 25.67
CA LEU A 757 -5.09 -6.26 24.29
C LEU A 757 -5.25 -4.92 23.58
N GLY A 758 -4.26 -4.50 22.78
CA GLY A 758 -4.30 -3.28 21.97
C GLY A 758 -5.52 -3.25 21.02
N VAL A 759 -5.52 -2.33 20.10
CA VAL A 759 -6.53 -2.33 19.01
C VAL A 759 -6.38 -3.61 18.22
N SER A 760 -7.47 -4.40 18.14
CA SER A 760 -7.51 -5.61 17.32
C SER A 760 -7.35 -5.25 15.85
N SER A 761 -6.34 -5.81 15.21
CA SER A 761 -6.13 -5.73 13.76
C SER A 761 -5.83 -7.12 13.20
N VAL A 762 -6.08 -7.30 11.93
CA VAL A 762 -5.72 -8.54 11.23
C VAL A 762 -4.21 -8.58 11.02
N MET A 763 -3.59 -9.76 11.20
CA MET A 763 -2.21 -9.98 10.82
C MET A 763 -2.15 -10.11 9.29
N GLU A 764 -1.46 -9.18 8.65
CA GLU A 764 -1.37 -9.11 7.21
C GLU A 764 -0.01 -8.61 6.73
N SER A 765 0.35 -8.98 5.52
CA SER A 765 1.50 -8.43 4.81
C SER A 765 1.04 -7.63 3.60
N ASN A 766 1.49 -6.39 3.52
CA ASN A 766 1.24 -5.54 2.35
C ASN A 766 2.21 -5.94 1.24
N ILE A 767 1.65 -6.33 0.10
CA ILE A 767 2.39 -6.62 -1.13
C ILE A 767 2.03 -5.53 -2.13
N THR A 768 3.04 -4.81 -2.62
CA THR A 768 2.84 -3.70 -3.53
C THR A 768 3.39 -4.03 -4.91
N SER A 769 2.55 -3.94 -5.92
CA SER A 769 2.96 -3.82 -7.31
C SER A 769 2.65 -2.40 -7.82
N LYS A 770 3.08 -2.07 -9.03
CA LYS A 770 2.95 -0.72 -9.61
C LYS A 770 1.49 -0.19 -9.60
N HIS A 771 0.51 -1.06 -9.73
CA HIS A 771 -0.91 -0.71 -9.84
C HIS A 771 -1.82 -1.43 -8.82
N VAL A 772 -1.26 -2.31 -7.99
CA VAL A 772 -2.03 -3.14 -7.06
C VAL A 772 -1.38 -3.14 -5.71
N LEU A 773 -2.08 -2.62 -4.72
CA LEU A 773 -1.82 -2.85 -3.30
C LEU A 773 -2.71 -4.02 -2.88
N THR A 774 -2.11 -5.16 -2.58
CA THR A 774 -2.83 -6.32 -2.07
C THR A 774 -2.35 -6.63 -0.66
N ASN A 775 -3.29 -6.73 0.26
CA ASN A 775 -3.02 -7.22 1.61
C ASN A 775 -3.18 -8.75 1.58
N PHE A 776 -2.11 -9.45 1.89
CA PHE A 776 -2.14 -10.89 2.09
C PHE A 776 -2.30 -11.17 3.60
N THR A 777 -3.37 -11.88 3.97
CA THR A 777 -3.69 -12.16 5.37
C THR A 777 -3.23 -13.56 5.75
N TYR A 778 -2.65 -13.70 6.95
CA TYR A 778 -2.23 -14.99 7.47
C TYR A 778 -3.43 -15.82 7.90
N SER A 779 -3.42 -17.09 7.55
CA SER A 779 -4.45 -18.05 7.96
C SER A 779 -3.83 -19.20 8.75
N VAL A 780 -4.52 -19.71 9.74
CA VAL A 780 -4.05 -20.83 10.56
C VAL A 780 -5.23 -21.71 10.98
N THR A 781 -4.97 -23.00 11.09
CA THR A 781 -5.91 -23.93 11.70
C THR A 781 -5.54 -24.18 13.16
N LEU A 782 -6.38 -23.78 14.08
CA LEU A 782 -6.17 -23.98 15.51
C LEU A 782 -7.24 -24.91 16.10
N ILE A 783 -6.88 -25.61 17.15
CA ILE A 783 -7.83 -26.32 17.98
C ILE A 783 -8.25 -25.38 19.12
N HIS A 784 -9.43 -24.80 19.01
CA HIS A 784 -9.99 -23.92 20.03
C HIS A 784 -11.23 -24.55 20.64
N LYS A 785 -11.24 -24.68 21.98
CA LYS A 785 -12.35 -25.34 22.72
C LYS A 785 -12.68 -26.75 22.19
N GLY A 786 -11.64 -27.52 21.82
CA GLY A 786 -11.78 -28.88 21.30
C GLY A 786 -12.29 -28.99 19.86
N VAL A 787 -12.47 -27.88 19.16
CA VAL A 787 -12.91 -27.84 17.75
C VAL A 787 -11.79 -27.34 16.85
N ARG A 788 -11.45 -28.14 15.82
CA ARG A 788 -10.50 -27.71 14.78
C ARG A 788 -11.17 -26.64 13.90
N THR A 789 -10.70 -25.42 13.99
CA THR A 789 -11.26 -24.27 13.29
C THR A 789 -10.18 -23.63 12.42
N ALA A 790 -10.49 -23.49 11.12
CA ALA A 790 -9.63 -22.73 10.22
C ALA A 790 -9.95 -21.25 10.35
N TYR A 791 -8.98 -20.48 10.80
CA TYR A 791 -9.05 -19.02 10.86
C TYR A 791 -8.48 -18.47 9.57
N GLN A 792 -9.31 -17.84 8.75
CA GLN A 792 -8.86 -17.17 7.52
C GLN A 792 -8.08 -15.89 7.81
N HIS A 793 -8.27 -15.33 9.01
CA HIS A 793 -7.59 -14.12 9.47
C HIS A 793 -7.19 -14.29 10.93
N ILE A 794 -5.92 -14.15 11.24
CA ILE A 794 -5.39 -14.13 12.60
C ILE A 794 -5.46 -12.69 13.12
N LEU A 795 -6.05 -12.51 14.28
CA LEU A 795 -6.09 -11.20 14.91
C LEU A 795 -4.84 -10.98 15.77
N THR A 796 -4.35 -9.76 15.80
CA THR A 796 -3.19 -9.39 16.63
C THR A 796 -3.42 -9.53 18.13
N ILE A 797 -4.66 -9.80 18.54
CA ILE A 797 -5.05 -10.07 19.93
C ILE A 797 -5.13 -11.56 20.26
N ASP A 798 -5.11 -12.46 19.25
CA ASP A 798 -5.21 -13.90 19.47
C ASP A 798 -3.95 -14.44 20.14
N MET A 799 -4.11 -15.14 21.29
CA MET A 799 -3.00 -15.71 22.05
C MET A 799 -3.34 -17.12 22.49
N SER A 800 -2.58 -18.12 22.00
CA SER A 800 -2.86 -19.52 22.25
C SER A 800 -1.59 -20.34 22.46
N ILE A 801 -1.66 -21.29 23.42
CA ILE A 801 -0.63 -22.32 23.65
C ILE A 801 -1.30 -23.67 23.59
N ASP A 802 -0.87 -24.54 22.68
CA ASP A 802 -1.25 -25.94 22.60
C ASP A 802 -0.02 -26.86 22.65
N LEU A 803 0.11 -27.61 23.76
CA LEU A 803 1.16 -28.63 23.99
C LEU A 803 0.57 -30.03 24.13
N SER A 804 -0.70 -30.21 23.76
CA SER A 804 -1.44 -31.45 23.95
C SER A 804 -0.85 -32.64 23.16
N CYS A 805 -1.21 -33.85 23.54
CA CYS A 805 -0.78 -35.07 22.87
C CYS A 805 0.73 -35.15 22.71
N ASN A 806 1.45 -35.10 23.83
CA ASN A 806 2.91 -35.23 23.92
C ASN A 806 3.26 -36.12 25.14
N HIS A 807 4.53 -36.17 25.53
CA HIS A 807 5.03 -36.92 26.67
C HIS A 807 5.62 -36.01 27.76
N PHE A 808 5.13 -34.77 27.87
CA PHE A 808 5.58 -33.86 28.94
C PHE A 808 5.22 -34.40 30.31
N GLU A 809 6.16 -34.24 31.26
CA GLU A 809 6.06 -34.76 32.62
C GLU A 809 6.38 -33.71 33.67
N GLY A 810 6.28 -34.04 34.94
CA GLY A 810 6.51 -33.15 36.08
C GLY A 810 5.32 -32.23 36.36
N GLU A 811 5.54 -31.19 37.15
CA GLU A 811 4.49 -30.25 37.54
C GLU A 811 4.31 -29.15 36.49
N ILE A 812 3.08 -28.58 36.40
CA ILE A 812 2.80 -27.43 35.57
C ILE A 812 3.55 -26.23 36.17
N PRO A 813 4.37 -25.49 35.42
CA PRO A 813 5.20 -24.41 35.98
C PRO A 813 4.41 -23.16 36.33
N GLU A 814 4.67 -22.63 37.55
CA GLU A 814 4.01 -21.39 38.03
C GLU A 814 4.21 -20.17 37.13
N SER A 815 5.28 -20.13 36.32
CA SER A 815 5.56 -19.02 35.41
C SER A 815 4.49 -18.78 34.35
N LEU A 816 3.62 -19.77 34.09
CA LEU A 816 2.45 -19.60 33.20
C LEU A 816 1.54 -18.45 33.64
N GLN A 817 1.44 -18.16 34.94
CA GLN A 817 0.64 -17.06 35.48
C GLN A 817 1.03 -15.66 34.95
N HIS A 818 2.24 -15.52 34.42
CA HIS A 818 2.72 -14.26 33.85
C HIS A 818 2.17 -13.96 32.47
N LEU A 819 1.62 -14.95 31.77
CA LEU A 819 1.09 -14.82 30.42
C LEU A 819 -0.36 -14.24 30.42
N ARG A 820 -0.53 -13.04 30.94
CA ARG A 820 -1.84 -12.43 31.23
C ARG A 820 -2.71 -12.18 30.00
N GLY A 821 -2.10 -12.13 28.79
CA GLY A 821 -2.81 -12.01 27.53
C GLY A 821 -3.38 -13.32 26.99
N LEU A 822 -2.99 -14.47 27.56
CA LEU A 822 -3.33 -15.80 27.05
C LEU A 822 -4.84 -16.06 27.09
N GLN A 823 -5.40 -16.52 25.95
CA GLN A 823 -6.83 -16.83 25.78
C GLN A 823 -7.10 -18.34 25.74
N SER A 824 -6.15 -19.13 25.24
CA SER A 824 -6.31 -20.59 25.15
C SER A 824 -5.07 -21.31 25.65
N LEU A 825 -5.23 -22.25 26.56
CA LEU A 825 -4.16 -23.14 27.06
C LEU A 825 -4.64 -24.59 27.01
N ASN A 826 -3.96 -25.40 26.19
CA ASN A 826 -4.20 -26.84 26.07
C ASN A 826 -2.94 -27.62 26.45
N LEU A 827 -3.00 -28.36 27.57
CA LEU A 827 -1.96 -29.24 28.07
C LEU A 827 -2.43 -30.72 28.13
N SER A 828 -3.55 -31.01 27.51
CA SER A 828 -4.21 -32.31 27.62
C SER A 828 -3.38 -33.45 27.03
N ASN A 829 -3.66 -34.66 27.46
CA ASN A 829 -3.02 -35.89 26.99
C ASN A 829 -1.48 -35.82 27.03
N ASN A 830 -0.98 -35.63 28.24
CA ASN A 830 0.44 -35.65 28.64
C ASN A 830 0.64 -36.45 29.94
N HIS A 831 1.82 -36.38 30.54
CA HIS A 831 2.12 -37.02 31.82
C HIS A 831 2.33 -36.05 32.99
N PHE A 832 1.72 -34.86 32.91
CA PHE A 832 1.83 -33.86 33.98
C PHE A 832 1.34 -34.42 35.31
N THR A 833 2.05 -34.10 36.38
CA THR A 833 1.78 -34.51 37.79
C THR A 833 1.60 -33.32 38.69
N GLY A 834 1.38 -33.53 39.98
CA GLY A 834 1.20 -32.45 40.94
C GLY A 834 -0.24 -31.91 40.96
N ARG A 835 -0.43 -30.72 41.49
CA ARG A 835 -1.73 -30.09 41.62
C ARG A 835 -2.01 -29.04 40.56
N VAL A 836 -3.27 -28.82 40.23
CA VAL A 836 -3.67 -27.67 39.41
C VAL A 836 -3.34 -26.38 40.17
N LEU A 837 -2.54 -25.51 39.53
CA LEU A 837 -2.03 -24.28 40.16
C LEU A 837 -3.14 -23.26 40.43
N PRO A 838 -3.33 -22.80 41.69
CA PRO A 838 -4.24 -21.70 41.96
C PRO A 838 -3.89 -20.41 41.21
N SER A 839 -2.61 -20.20 40.94
CA SER A 839 -2.09 -19.01 40.26
C SER A 839 -2.56 -18.83 38.81
N LEU A 840 -3.08 -19.89 38.15
CA LEU A 840 -3.66 -19.77 36.80
C LEU A 840 -4.85 -18.81 36.76
N TRP A 841 -5.48 -18.48 37.89
CA TRP A 841 -6.56 -17.48 37.96
C TRP A 841 -6.10 -16.05 37.57
N HIS A 842 -4.79 -15.79 37.53
CA HIS A 842 -4.26 -14.52 37.06
C HIS A 842 -4.39 -14.33 35.55
N LEU A 843 -4.62 -15.40 34.79
CA LEU A 843 -4.86 -15.37 33.34
C LEU A 843 -6.28 -14.86 33.05
N LYS A 844 -6.49 -13.56 33.21
CA LYS A 844 -7.82 -12.92 33.13
C LYS A 844 -8.49 -13.00 31.74
N ASN A 845 -7.72 -13.17 30.70
CA ASN A 845 -8.20 -13.29 29.33
C ASN A 845 -8.43 -14.76 28.92
N LEU A 846 -8.18 -15.73 29.80
CA LEU A 846 -8.27 -17.15 29.45
C LEU A 846 -9.73 -17.56 29.22
N GLU A 847 -10.02 -18.00 28.00
CA GLU A 847 -11.33 -18.44 27.54
C GLU A 847 -11.46 -19.97 27.48
N ALA A 848 -10.31 -20.67 27.26
CA ALA A 848 -10.25 -22.12 27.17
C ALA A 848 -9.07 -22.66 27.95
N LEU A 849 -9.32 -23.67 28.79
CA LEU A 849 -8.30 -24.41 29.54
C LEU A 849 -8.60 -25.93 29.43
N ASP A 850 -7.67 -26.69 28.84
CA ASP A 850 -7.73 -28.15 28.81
C ASP A 850 -6.51 -28.77 29.48
N LEU A 851 -6.73 -29.44 30.60
CA LEU A 851 -5.74 -30.19 31.39
C LEU A 851 -6.09 -31.68 31.42
N SER A 852 -7.05 -32.13 30.65
CA SER A 852 -7.57 -33.49 30.67
C SER A 852 -6.47 -34.52 30.30
N ARG A 853 -6.70 -35.80 30.63
CA ARG A 853 -5.79 -36.93 30.31
C ARG A 853 -4.35 -36.67 30.76
N ASN A 854 -4.18 -36.20 31.99
CA ASN A 854 -2.88 -36.08 32.67
C ASN A 854 -2.88 -36.88 33.97
N ASN A 855 -1.78 -36.86 34.71
CA ASN A 855 -1.62 -37.51 36.00
C ASN A 855 -1.72 -36.50 37.19
N LEU A 856 -2.54 -35.47 37.00
CA LEU A 856 -2.74 -34.41 37.99
C LEU A 856 -3.54 -34.92 39.20
N THR A 857 -3.31 -34.35 40.37
CA THR A 857 -3.92 -34.75 41.64
C THR A 857 -4.46 -33.55 42.41
N GLY A 858 -5.30 -33.79 43.40
CA GLY A 858 -5.85 -32.77 44.30
C GLY A 858 -7.17 -32.16 43.78
N GLU A 859 -7.57 -31.08 44.43
CA GLU A 859 -8.82 -30.41 44.13
C GLU A 859 -8.63 -29.30 43.09
N ILE A 860 -9.68 -28.97 42.33
CA ILE A 860 -9.68 -27.80 41.46
C ILE A 860 -9.69 -26.54 42.33
N PRO A 861 -8.72 -25.62 42.14
CA PRO A 861 -8.65 -24.41 42.97
C PRO A 861 -9.89 -23.54 42.83
N GLN A 862 -10.50 -23.16 44.01
CA GLN A 862 -11.68 -22.32 44.07
C GLN A 862 -11.53 -20.98 43.31
N GLN A 863 -10.30 -20.48 43.23
CA GLN A 863 -9.94 -19.24 42.51
C GLN A 863 -10.23 -19.33 41.02
N LEU A 864 -10.05 -20.49 40.41
CA LEU A 864 -10.36 -20.72 38.99
C LEU A 864 -11.87 -20.74 38.73
N CYS A 865 -12.63 -21.22 39.71
CA CYS A 865 -14.09 -21.28 39.65
C CYS A 865 -14.76 -19.89 39.69
N ASN A 866 -14.09 -18.90 40.29
CA ASN A 866 -14.61 -17.55 40.46
C ASN A 866 -14.26 -16.63 39.28
N SER A 867 -13.57 -17.13 38.27
CA SER A 867 -13.24 -16.33 37.08
C SER A 867 -14.49 -16.14 36.18
N VAL A 868 -14.66 -14.97 35.59
CA VAL A 868 -15.86 -14.58 34.84
C VAL A 868 -16.14 -15.47 33.62
N SER A 869 -15.12 -16.23 33.16
CA SER A 869 -15.17 -17.04 31.95
C SER A 869 -15.65 -18.49 32.14
N PHE A 870 -15.81 -18.99 33.37
CA PHE A 870 -16.15 -20.38 33.65
C PHE A 870 -17.51 -20.58 34.34
N PRO A 871 -18.35 -21.54 33.93
CA PRO A 871 -19.62 -21.82 34.61
C PRO A 871 -19.42 -22.41 36.01
N SER A 872 -20.08 -21.87 36.97
CA SER A 872 -20.01 -22.29 38.41
C SER A 872 -20.41 -23.76 38.67
N SER A 873 -21.11 -24.41 37.73
CA SER A 873 -21.56 -25.79 37.86
C SER A 873 -20.46 -26.86 37.75
N MET A 874 -19.27 -26.49 37.28
CA MET A 874 -18.14 -27.44 37.05
C MET A 874 -17.18 -27.55 38.25
N CYS A 875 -17.31 -26.74 39.26
CA CYS A 875 -16.33 -26.62 40.34
C CYS A 875 -16.48 -27.62 41.50
N HIS A 876 -17.37 -28.58 41.39
CA HIS A 876 -17.60 -29.57 42.47
C HIS A 876 -16.99 -30.95 42.19
N SER A 877 -16.16 -31.08 41.11
CA SER A 877 -15.53 -32.38 40.79
C SER A 877 -14.11 -32.48 41.39
N THR A 878 -13.87 -33.54 42.11
CA THR A 878 -12.58 -33.89 42.70
C THR A 878 -11.79 -34.72 41.68
N ILE A 879 -10.50 -34.44 41.52
CA ILE A 879 -9.60 -35.25 40.66
C ILE A 879 -9.23 -36.53 41.43
N TYR A 880 -9.79 -37.67 41.05
CA TYR A 880 -9.44 -38.93 41.66
C TYR A 880 -8.21 -39.59 41.00
N ARG A 881 -7.28 -40.03 41.84
CA ARG A 881 -6.18 -40.90 41.48
C ARG A 881 -6.72 -42.31 41.29
N GLY A 882 -6.98 -42.71 40.04
CA GLY A 882 -7.49 -44.05 39.76
C GLY A 882 -6.69 -44.69 38.65
N ALA A 883 -6.03 -45.83 38.98
CA ALA A 883 -5.47 -46.75 38.02
C ALA A 883 -6.57 -47.34 37.13
N TYR A 884 -6.34 -47.32 35.82
CA TYR A 884 -7.02 -48.10 34.79
C TYR A 884 -8.54 -48.33 34.94
N HIS A 885 -9.36 -47.33 34.57
CA HIS A 885 -10.65 -47.60 33.95
C HIS A 885 -10.91 -46.59 32.83
N LYS A 886 -11.17 -47.16 31.64
CA LYS A 886 -11.68 -46.40 30.48
C LYS A 886 -13.02 -45.80 30.88
N GLU A 887 -13.11 -44.56 30.99
CA GLU A 887 -14.30 -43.68 31.14
C GLU A 887 -14.24 -42.81 32.42
N ASN A 888 -14.32 -41.47 32.14
CA ASN A 888 -14.58 -40.40 33.08
C ASN A 888 -13.42 -39.89 33.97
N SER A 889 -12.49 -39.19 33.38
CA SER A 889 -11.87 -38.06 34.11
C SER A 889 -11.69 -36.90 33.11
N LEU A 890 -12.76 -36.14 32.92
CA LEU A 890 -12.77 -34.96 32.09
C LEU A 890 -12.66 -33.71 32.94
N ILE A 891 -11.54 -33.02 32.92
CA ILE A 891 -11.52 -31.58 33.17
C ILE A 891 -11.56 -30.90 31.81
N HIS A 892 -12.74 -30.89 31.22
CA HIS A 892 -13.07 -30.09 30.09
C HIS A 892 -13.77 -28.85 30.60
N LEU A 893 -13.00 -27.79 30.82
CA LEU A 893 -13.59 -26.48 31.14
C LEU A 893 -13.96 -25.82 29.80
N ILE A 894 -15.04 -26.33 29.18
CA ILE A 894 -15.60 -25.76 27.94
C ILE A 894 -16.91 -25.08 28.25
N THR A 895 -17.12 -23.90 27.77
CA THR A 895 -18.34 -23.11 27.92
C THR A 895 -19.53 -23.58 27.04
N THR A 896 -19.42 -24.72 26.32
CA THR A 896 -20.49 -25.29 25.51
C THR A 896 -20.35 -26.83 25.40
N PRO A 897 -21.44 -27.62 25.43
CA PRO A 897 -21.39 -29.07 25.26
C PRO A 897 -21.19 -29.40 23.76
N THR A 898 -20.05 -29.97 23.39
CA THR A 898 -19.84 -30.57 22.07
C THR A 898 -19.16 -31.91 22.21
N SER A 899 -19.78 -32.93 21.64
CA SER A 899 -19.24 -34.26 21.45
C SER A 899 -18.18 -34.25 20.37
N GLY A 900 -16.95 -34.70 20.68
CA GLY A 900 -15.93 -35.00 19.70
C GLY A 900 -14.58 -34.38 20.01
N ILE A 901 -13.79 -35.04 20.86
CA ILE A 901 -12.36 -34.78 21.02
C ILE A 901 -11.64 -35.68 20.02
N PRO A 902 -10.72 -35.15 19.18
CA PRO A 902 -9.88 -36.04 18.39
C PRO A 902 -8.95 -36.81 19.32
N ASP A 903 -9.01 -38.13 19.23
CA ASP A 903 -8.01 -38.99 19.87
C ASP A 903 -6.66 -38.81 19.17
N CYS A 904 -5.58 -38.73 19.94
CA CYS A 904 -4.22 -38.82 19.38
C CYS A 904 -4.04 -40.20 18.73
N VAL A 905 -3.80 -40.20 17.43
CA VAL A 905 -3.70 -41.43 16.65
C VAL A 905 -2.33 -42.07 16.88
N ASP A 906 -2.29 -43.23 17.51
CA ASP A 906 -1.09 -44.04 17.55
C ASP A 906 -0.72 -44.55 16.15
N ASP A 907 0.55 -44.40 15.79
CA ASP A 907 1.17 -44.82 14.50
C ASP A 907 1.18 -46.35 14.34
N LEU A 908 0.05 -46.96 14.02
CA LEU A 908 0.05 -48.43 13.72
C LEU A 908 -0.93 -48.88 12.62
N TYR A 909 -1.35 -48.04 11.68
CA TYR A 909 -2.04 -48.53 10.47
C TYR A 909 -1.71 -47.71 9.23
N PRO A 910 -1.48 -48.36 8.06
CA PRO A 910 -1.21 -47.63 6.81
C PRO A 910 -2.45 -46.91 6.33
N ARG A 911 -2.32 -45.60 6.04
CA ARG A 911 -3.34 -44.77 5.47
C ARG A 911 -3.71 -45.26 4.07
N ASN A 912 -4.80 -46.00 3.98
CA ASN A 912 -5.47 -46.25 2.71
C ASN A 912 -6.92 -45.75 2.77
N VAL A 913 -7.09 -44.66 2.00
CA VAL A 913 -8.33 -44.35 1.21
C VAL A 913 -9.65 -44.80 1.82
N ARG A 914 -10.30 -43.94 2.60
CA ARG A 914 -11.81 -43.90 2.75
C ARG A 914 -12.40 -42.75 3.56
N ILE A 915 -11.68 -41.64 3.80
CA ILE A 915 -12.22 -40.49 4.54
C ILE A 915 -12.78 -39.38 3.61
N ILE A 916 -12.43 -39.39 2.33
CA ILE A 916 -12.87 -38.35 1.38
C ILE A 916 -14.37 -38.43 1.03
N GLN A 917 -14.99 -39.57 1.21
CA GLN A 917 -16.41 -39.76 0.83
C GLN A 917 -17.44 -39.39 1.90
N ARG A 918 -17.04 -39.13 3.16
CA ARG A 918 -17.95 -38.71 4.22
C ARG A 918 -18.03 -37.21 4.45
N CYS A 919 -17.12 -36.43 3.93
CA CYS A 919 -17.20 -34.96 4.01
C CYS A 919 -18.02 -34.35 2.86
N GLN A 920 -18.19 -35.06 1.74
CA GLN A 920 -19.06 -34.60 0.65
C GLN A 920 -20.55 -34.74 0.95
N ASP A 921 -20.95 -35.67 1.81
CA ASP A 921 -22.35 -35.85 2.18
C ASP A 921 -22.85 -34.81 3.23
N PHE A 922 -21.98 -34.12 3.93
CA PHE A 922 -22.37 -33.04 4.83
C PHE A 922 -22.54 -31.67 4.14
N HIS A 923 -22.08 -31.53 2.88
CA HIS A 923 -22.24 -30.30 2.12
C HIS A 923 -23.57 -30.23 1.34
N GLN A 924 -24.33 -31.32 1.27
CA GLN A 924 -25.61 -31.37 0.56
C GLN A 924 -26.85 -31.17 1.44
N GLN A 925 -26.72 -30.99 2.74
CA GLN A 925 -27.85 -30.71 3.65
C GLN A 925 -27.82 -29.31 4.31
N ALA A 926 -27.11 -28.34 3.77
CA ALA A 926 -27.37 -26.94 4.05
C ALA A 926 -28.63 -26.52 3.24
N VAL A 927 -29.79 -26.74 3.84
CA VAL A 927 -31.08 -26.22 3.33
C VAL A 927 -30.99 -24.71 3.32
N CYS A 928 -30.85 -24.11 2.13
CA CYS A 928 -31.14 -22.69 1.90
C CYS A 928 -32.62 -22.43 2.19
N LEU A 929 -32.92 -21.99 3.41
CA LEU A 929 -34.21 -21.38 3.72
C LEU A 929 -34.25 -20.01 3.03
N ASN A 930 -34.85 -19.96 1.85
CA ASN A 930 -35.34 -18.75 1.20
C ASN A 930 -36.44 -18.13 2.08
N LEU A 931 -36.07 -17.20 2.96
CA LEU A 931 -36.98 -16.34 3.72
C LEU A 931 -37.22 -15.02 3.00
N PHE A 932 -37.74 -15.08 1.77
CA PHE A 932 -38.43 -13.94 1.15
C PHE A 932 -39.45 -14.44 0.13
N SER A 933 -40.65 -14.77 0.64
CA SER A 933 -41.90 -14.59 -0.11
C SER A 933 -43.10 -14.77 0.83
N GLN A 934 -43.80 -13.66 1.04
CA GLN A 934 -45.18 -13.48 1.47
C GLN A 934 -45.55 -13.75 2.93
N PRO A 935 -46.24 -12.78 3.58
CA PRO A 935 -46.88 -12.97 4.88
C PRO A 935 -48.20 -13.70 4.69
N LYS A 936 -48.32 -14.92 5.20
CA LYS A 936 -49.62 -15.51 5.46
C LYS A 936 -49.87 -15.56 6.95
N GLN A 937 -50.97 -14.94 7.34
CA GLN A 937 -51.64 -14.86 8.63
C GLN A 937 -51.47 -16.11 9.46
N LEU A 938 -50.97 -15.91 10.70
CA LEU A 938 -51.29 -16.74 11.83
C LEU A 938 -51.87 -15.84 12.90
N ILE A 939 -53.19 -16.00 13.10
CA ILE A 939 -54.01 -15.41 14.14
C ILE A 939 -53.72 -16.16 15.43
N GLY A 940 -53.43 -15.41 16.50
CA GLY A 940 -53.66 -15.84 17.86
C GLY A 940 -52.46 -16.36 18.64
N SER A 941 -51.77 -15.48 19.26
CA SER A 941 -51.38 -15.39 20.67
C SER A 941 -50.19 -14.37 20.83
N SER A 942 -50.36 -13.51 21.82
CA SER A 942 -49.47 -12.38 22.13
C SER A 942 -48.03 -12.82 22.49
N TYR A 943 -47.13 -12.81 21.52
CA TYR A 943 -45.70 -12.87 21.73
C TYR A 943 -45.03 -11.85 20.80
N SER A 944 -44.40 -10.82 21.37
CA SER A 944 -43.46 -9.98 20.65
C SER A 944 -42.09 -10.64 20.67
N VAL A 945 -41.56 -10.94 19.49
CA VAL A 945 -40.17 -11.40 19.28
C VAL A 945 -39.38 -10.24 18.78
N GLU A 946 -38.48 -9.69 19.60
CA GLU A 946 -37.43 -8.78 19.13
C GLU A 946 -36.24 -9.60 18.61
N LEU A 947 -35.97 -9.48 17.33
CA LEU A 947 -34.78 -10.02 16.68
C LEU A 947 -33.70 -8.96 16.71
N GLU A 948 -32.76 -9.06 17.65
CA GLU A 948 -31.47 -8.35 17.53
C GLU A 948 -30.53 -9.16 16.62
N VAL A 949 -30.36 -8.68 15.39
CA VAL A 949 -29.37 -9.22 14.45
C VAL A 949 -28.10 -8.40 14.56
N GLY A 950 -27.17 -8.90 15.38
CA GLY A 950 -25.81 -8.36 15.39
C GLY A 950 -25.02 -8.87 14.19
N TRP A 951 -24.75 -8.01 13.23
CA TRP A 951 -23.92 -8.30 12.06
C TRP A 951 -22.46 -8.05 12.38
N LEU A 952 -21.64 -9.09 12.39
CA LEU A 952 -20.19 -8.96 12.23
C LEU A 952 -19.89 -9.19 10.73
N LEU A 953 -19.74 -8.12 9.98
CA LEU A 953 -19.32 -8.15 8.59
C LEU A 953 -17.80 -8.35 8.53
N GLY A 954 -17.37 -9.61 8.36
CA GLY A 954 -16.05 -9.91 7.81
C GLY A 954 -16.14 -9.87 6.28
N LEU A 955 -15.72 -8.80 5.68
CA LEU A 955 -15.62 -8.65 4.23
C LEU A 955 -14.29 -9.23 3.75
N LEU A 956 -14.31 -10.47 3.29
CA LEU A 956 -13.42 -10.98 2.22
C LEU A 956 -13.94 -12.34 1.79
N SER A 957 -14.17 -12.49 0.47
CA SER A 957 -14.75 -13.65 -0.20
C SER A 957 -16.25 -13.90 0.11
N GLY A 958 -17.07 -13.68 -0.89
CA GLY A 958 -18.55 -13.76 -0.98
C GLY A 958 -19.32 -14.92 -0.32
N THR A 959 -18.93 -15.37 0.85
CA THR A 959 -19.66 -16.37 1.64
C THR A 959 -19.99 -15.75 2.99
N ILE A 960 -21.28 -15.44 3.19
CA ILE A 960 -21.83 -15.06 4.49
C ILE A 960 -21.88 -16.32 5.35
N CYS A 961 -20.93 -16.50 6.26
CA CYS A 961 -20.99 -17.50 7.31
C CYS A 961 -21.76 -16.91 8.50
N ILE A 962 -23.00 -17.32 8.72
CA ILE A 962 -23.76 -16.99 9.92
C ILE A 962 -23.21 -17.85 11.08
N GLN A 963 -22.38 -17.26 11.93
CA GLN A 963 -21.77 -18.02 13.04
C GLN A 963 -22.60 -18.12 14.31
N ARG A 964 -23.65 -17.32 14.51
CA ARG A 964 -24.55 -17.52 15.68
C ARG A 964 -25.88 -16.77 15.53
N ILE A 965 -26.97 -17.48 15.63
CA ILE A 965 -28.28 -16.96 15.96
C ILE A 965 -28.52 -17.26 17.47
N VAL A 966 -28.55 -16.24 18.31
CA VAL A 966 -28.97 -16.38 19.71
C VAL A 966 -30.39 -15.91 19.78
N ILE A 967 -31.34 -16.85 19.94
CA ILE A 967 -32.74 -16.54 20.22
C ILE A 967 -32.87 -16.41 21.75
N ARG A 968 -33.05 -15.19 22.24
CA ARG A 968 -33.51 -14.97 23.63
C ARG A 968 -35.02 -14.75 23.66
N SER A 969 -35.79 -15.66 24.23
CA SER A 969 -37.17 -15.43 24.56
C SER A 969 -37.24 -14.76 25.93
N GLN A 970 -37.76 -13.57 26.03
CA GLN A 970 -38.18 -12.98 27.31
C GLN A 970 -39.66 -13.20 27.49
N ARG A 971 -40.01 -13.83 28.60
CA ARG A 971 -41.40 -13.94 29.09
C ARG A 971 -41.77 -12.61 29.73
N VAL A 972 -42.68 -11.89 29.12
CA VAL A 972 -43.29 -10.71 29.76
C VAL A 972 -44.36 -11.20 30.73
N ARG A 973 -44.19 -10.96 32.05
CA ARG A 973 -45.29 -11.10 33.02
C ARG A 973 -46.20 -9.90 32.84
N THR A 974 -47.43 -10.18 32.51
CA THR A 974 -48.55 -9.24 32.71
C THR A 974 -49.03 -9.37 34.15
N ASP A 975 -48.77 -8.37 34.96
CA ASP A 975 -49.48 -8.15 36.18
C ASP A 975 -50.68 -7.22 35.93
N GLY A 976 -51.85 -7.65 36.36
CA GLY A 976 -53.04 -6.86 36.64
C GLY A 976 -54.02 -6.61 35.50
#